data_6ccf8ada69c822ad560ec1f49c382d9c
#
_entry.id   6ccf8ada69c822ad560ec1f49c382d9c
#
_cell.length_a   1.000
_cell.length_b   1.000
_cell.length_c   1.000
_cell.angle_alpha   90.00
_cell.angle_beta   90.00
_cell.angle_gamma   90.00
#
_symmetry.space_group_name_H-M   'P 1'
#
loop_
_entity.id
_entity.type
_entity.pdbx_description
1 polymer ?
#
loop_
_entity_poly.entity_id
_entity_poly.type
_entity_poly.pdbx_seq_one_letter_code
_entity_poly.pdbx_strand_id
1 'polypeptide(L)'
;MSVVTFTANRLESGSVVWLTHDLSWTEDVRLAGKFDDEAIIAARDIVNTAEQSDEIVAAYEVAVDTGGEASAREMIRAAQGPSILPPTDSRVNEVLPPGARAMLTVPSIYHYDSFDRQFVAMRAAQFRDQVERRLRGDLTEDEFKPLRLQNGLYLQLHAYMLRVAIPYGVLSSHQMRGLAGIARDFDRGFGHFTTRQNIQFNWIKLVEAPDILDRLASFDMHAIQTSGNCIRNVTSDPLAGAAHDEVQDPRIWAEIIRQWSTLHPEFAFLPRKFKIAISAGAEDRAATAFHDIGLRLALSQNGETGFRVFVGGGQGRTPRVARKLAHFIPARHLLSYLESIMRVYNAAGRRDNIYKARIKILVDDMGIESFGEAVNNEWQVTKDTTIDLPLSEYRRIAGYFAPVDLPAAASARAALARAARDNLAFARWYLTNVMPHHTQGYANVSLSLKSAGRPPGDAAASEMEVMASLAETYGRGELRVTYTQNIIIPHVRRDQLTALFEDALKAGLAGAEEGLISDMIACPGLDYCNLANARSLPLAEKIFQRFPDPDRRAEIGKLRLNISGCINACGHHHAADIGILGVNKKGVEHYQISLGGRADEAAAIGRIIGPSFAEDEVPAVIEEIVNVYLAGRERDERFADHLLRVGLTPFKQAVYGDD
;
A
#
# COMPACT_ATOMS: atom_id res chain seq x y z
N MET A 1 -26.50 -21.39 28.96
CA MET A 1 -27.01 -20.04 28.70
C MET A 1 -25.85 -19.23 28.18
N SER A 2 -25.93 -18.69 26.98
CA SER A 2 -24.86 -17.87 26.40
C SER A 2 -24.99 -16.45 27.01
N VAL A 3 -23.98 -16.04 27.72
CA VAL A 3 -23.90 -14.65 28.21
C VAL A 3 -23.20 -13.83 27.11
N VAL A 4 -23.75 -12.68 26.78
CA VAL A 4 -23.18 -11.78 25.77
C VAL A 4 -22.89 -10.40 26.33
N THR A 5 -22.00 -9.68 25.70
CA THR A 5 -21.83 -8.22 25.87
C THR A 5 -22.00 -7.53 24.50
N PHE A 6 -22.23 -6.23 24.50
CA PHE A 6 -22.38 -5.45 23.28
C PHE A 6 -21.24 -4.47 23.13
N THR A 7 -20.71 -4.35 21.91
CA THR A 7 -19.72 -3.34 21.54
C THR A 7 -20.12 -2.65 20.24
N ALA A 8 -19.70 -1.39 20.11
CA ALA A 8 -19.96 -0.55 18.95
C ALA A 8 -18.80 0.45 18.73
N ASN A 9 -18.93 1.32 17.76
CA ASN A 9 -18.08 2.49 17.62
C ASN A 9 -18.93 3.76 17.76
N ARG A 10 -18.44 4.79 18.47
CA ARG A 10 -19.10 6.10 18.47
C ARG A 10 -19.09 6.68 17.07
N LEU A 11 -20.21 7.27 16.65
CA LEU A 11 -20.32 7.81 15.30
C LEU A 11 -19.32 8.95 15.06
N GLU A 12 -19.23 9.91 15.95
CA GLU A 12 -18.39 11.12 15.77
C GLU A 12 -16.90 10.83 15.76
N SER A 13 -16.44 10.02 16.74
CA SER A 13 -15.01 9.76 16.96
C SER A 13 -14.52 8.47 16.31
N GLY A 14 -15.42 7.50 16.10
CA GLY A 14 -15.04 6.14 15.72
C GLY A 14 -14.50 5.31 16.89
N SER A 15 -14.40 5.85 18.12
CA SER A 15 -13.86 5.13 19.27
C SER A 15 -14.72 3.93 19.65
N VAL A 16 -14.07 2.87 20.15
CA VAL A 16 -14.74 1.65 20.61
C VAL A 16 -15.47 1.93 21.90
N VAL A 17 -16.73 1.48 21.98
CA VAL A 17 -17.56 1.56 23.19
C VAL A 17 -18.20 0.23 23.51
N TRP A 18 -18.53 0.05 24.79
CA TRP A 18 -19.15 -1.13 25.37
C TRP A 18 -20.40 -0.74 26.14
N LEU A 19 -21.46 -1.55 26.00
CA LEU A 19 -22.68 -1.33 26.76
C LEU A 19 -22.45 -1.79 28.21
N THR A 20 -22.77 -0.95 29.18
CA THR A 20 -22.66 -1.25 30.61
C THR A 20 -23.91 -1.94 31.15
N HIS A 21 -23.92 -2.45 32.39
CA HIS A 21 -25.10 -3.05 33.01
C HIS A 21 -26.25 -2.06 33.25
N ASP A 22 -25.94 -0.77 33.40
CA ASP A 22 -26.93 0.31 33.52
C ASP A 22 -27.37 0.86 32.15
N LEU A 23 -27.08 0.12 31.10
CA LEU A 23 -27.48 0.39 29.71
C LEU A 23 -26.95 1.72 29.14
N SER A 24 -25.76 2.17 29.60
CA SER A 24 -25.01 3.31 29.06
C SER A 24 -23.78 2.86 28.28
N TRP A 25 -23.23 3.74 27.41
CA TRP A 25 -22.04 3.42 26.60
C TRP A 25 -20.76 3.93 27.27
N THR A 26 -19.77 3.06 27.42
CA THR A 26 -18.45 3.37 28.00
C THR A 26 -17.32 2.96 27.07
N GLU A 27 -16.21 3.69 27.09
CA GLU A 27 -14.96 3.27 26.43
C GLU A 27 -14.15 2.27 27.29
N ASP A 28 -14.44 2.17 28.58
CA ASP A 28 -13.76 1.24 29.49
C ASP A 28 -14.39 -0.16 29.45
N VAL A 29 -13.71 -1.11 28.79
CA VAL A 29 -14.19 -2.50 28.68
C VAL A 29 -14.41 -3.19 30.02
N ARG A 30 -13.74 -2.75 31.09
CA ARG A 30 -13.92 -3.33 32.45
C ARG A 30 -15.31 -3.07 33.01
N LEU A 31 -16.00 -2.05 32.50
CA LEU A 31 -17.38 -1.70 32.88
C LEU A 31 -18.43 -2.33 31.96
N ALA A 32 -18.00 -3.14 30.95
CA ALA A 32 -18.90 -3.79 30.02
C ALA A 32 -19.89 -4.72 30.76
N GLY A 33 -21.18 -4.54 30.48
CA GLY A 33 -22.26 -5.36 30.98
C GLY A 33 -22.24 -6.77 30.36
N LYS A 34 -22.63 -7.75 31.18
CA LYS A 34 -22.83 -9.13 30.72
C LYS A 34 -24.34 -9.41 30.82
N PHE A 35 -24.95 -9.75 29.70
CA PHE A 35 -26.38 -9.91 29.54
C PHE A 35 -26.73 -11.38 29.33
N ASP A 36 -27.60 -11.93 30.11
CA ASP A 36 -28.18 -13.27 29.97
C ASP A 36 -29.49 -13.23 29.16
N ASP A 37 -30.15 -14.38 29.01
CA ASP A 37 -31.32 -14.52 28.14
C ASP A 37 -32.50 -13.57 28.51
N GLU A 38 -32.60 -13.05 29.75
CA GLU A 38 -33.65 -12.15 30.20
C GLU A 38 -33.24 -10.68 29.97
N ALA A 39 -31.99 -10.33 30.31
CA ALA A 39 -31.46 -8.97 30.20
C ALA A 39 -31.10 -8.59 28.75
N ILE A 40 -30.84 -9.55 27.88
CA ILE A 40 -30.40 -9.32 26.48
C ILE A 40 -31.46 -8.56 25.67
N ILE A 41 -32.74 -8.75 25.95
CA ILE A 41 -33.84 -8.09 25.20
C ILE A 41 -33.77 -6.58 25.42
N ALA A 42 -33.68 -6.13 26.67
CA ALA A 42 -33.56 -4.70 26.98
C ALA A 42 -32.25 -4.11 26.43
N ALA A 43 -31.16 -4.86 26.49
CA ALA A 43 -29.88 -4.43 25.93
C ALA A 43 -29.97 -4.24 24.40
N ARG A 44 -30.61 -5.16 23.67
CA ARG A 44 -30.84 -5.04 22.21
C ARG A 44 -31.68 -3.83 21.83
N ASP A 45 -32.72 -3.54 22.63
CA ASP A 45 -33.58 -2.36 22.39
C ASP A 45 -32.78 -1.05 22.54
N ILE A 46 -31.90 -0.97 23.54
CA ILE A 46 -31.02 0.18 23.75
C ILE A 46 -30.00 0.28 22.59
N VAL A 47 -29.38 -0.82 22.18
CA VAL A 47 -28.45 -0.84 21.03
C VAL A 47 -29.14 -0.34 19.75
N ASN A 48 -30.33 -0.86 19.46
CA ASN A 48 -31.12 -0.44 18.30
C ASN A 48 -31.48 1.05 18.36
N THR A 49 -31.86 1.53 19.55
CA THR A 49 -32.21 2.94 19.78
C THR A 49 -30.99 3.83 19.57
N ALA A 50 -29.83 3.45 20.11
CA ALA A 50 -28.58 4.20 19.97
C ALA A 50 -28.06 4.21 18.52
N GLU A 51 -28.25 3.12 17.75
CA GLU A 51 -27.95 3.11 16.31
C GLU A 51 -28.92 3.99 15.51
N GLN A 52 -30.22 3.99 15.86
CA GLN A 52 -31.24 4.83 15.21
C GLN A 52 -31.09 6.32 15.55
N SER A 53 -30.58 6.64 16.74
CA SER A 53 -30.30 8.03 17.16
C SER A 53 -28.91 8.52 16.74
N ASP A 54 -28.17 7.74 15.96
CA ASP A 54 -26.84 8.10 15.46
C ASP A 54 -25.79 8.37 16.55
N GLU A 55 -25.97 7.78 17.74
CA GLU A 55 -24.97 7.83 18.82
C GLU A 55 -23.80 6.88 18.53
N ILE A 56 -24.14 5.69 18.03
CA ILE A 56 -23.19 4.62 17.72
C ILE A 56 -23.38 4.07 16.31
N VAL A 57 -22.39 3.32 15.85
CA VAL A 57 -22.41 2.64 14.55
C VAL A 57 -21.71 1.28 14.65
N ALA A 58 -22.12 0.34 13.81
CA ALA A 58 -21.55 -1.00 13.72
C ALA A 58 -21.58 -1.79 15.03
N ALA A 59 -22.68 -1.73 15.74
CA ALA A 59 -22.90 -2.51 16.95
C ALA A 59 -23.00 -4.01 16.66
N TYR A 60 -22.48 -4.85 17.57
CA TYR A 60 -22.64 -6.30 17.51
C TYR A 60 -22.48 -6.95 18.90
N GLU A 61 -23.00 -8.18 19.00
CA GLU A 61 -22.92 -9.00 20.19
C GLU A 61 -21.59 -9.77 20.24
N VAL A 62 -20.98 -9.80 21.42
CA VAL A 62 -19.78 -10.59 21.72
C VAL A 62 -20.14 -11.66 22.72
N ALA A 63 -19.97 -12.93 22.37
CA ALA A 63 -20.20 -14.03 23.32
C ALA A 63 -19.15 -13.98 24.43
N VAL A 64 -19.60 -14.00 25.68
CA VAL A 64 -18.74 -14.09 26.85
C VAL A 64 -18.77 -15.54 27.32
N ASP A 65 -17.79 -16.33 26.85
CA ASP A 65 -17.65 -17.72 27.27
C ASP A 65 -17.21 -17.79 28.73
N THR A 66 -17.89 -18.61 29.53
CA THR A 66 -17.61 -18.82 30.94
C THR A 66 -16.32 -19.62 31.22
N GLY A 67 -15.46 -19.80 30.23
CA GLY A 67 -14.22 -20.56 30.33
C GLY A 67 -13.30 -20.49 29.11
N GLY A 68 -13.63 -19.69 28.05
CA GLY A 68 -12.81 -19.48 26.86
C GLY A 68 -12.04 -18.15 26.91
N GLU A 69 -10.90 -18.10 26.27
CA GLU A 69 -10.18 -16.86 26.00
C GLU A 69 -10.98 -16.01 25.01
N ALA A 70 -11.06 -14.69 25.25
CA ALA A 70 -11.65 -13.74 24.30
C ALA A 70 -10.93 -13.85 22.95
N SER A 71 -11.65 -13.69 21.83
CA SER A 71 -11.01 -13.72 20.52
C SER A 71 -9.96 -12.60 20.38
N ALA A 72 -8.96 -12.80 19.52
CA ALA A 72 -7.93 -11.78 19.29
C ALA A 72 -8.53 -10.42 18.89
N ARG A 73 -9.64 -10.42 18.16
CA ARG A 73 -10.39 -9.21 17.79
C ARG A 73 -10.92 -8.45 19.01
N GLU A 74 -11.58 -9.14 19.93
CA GLU A 74 -12.15 -8.54 21.14
C GLU A 74 -11.05 -8.06 22.08
N MET A 75 -9.95 -8.80 22.22
CA MET A 75 -8.78 -8.36 23.00
C MET A 75 -8.18 -7.06 22.46
N ILE A 76 -8.01 -6.95 21.12
CA ILE A 76 -7.49 -5.74 20.48
C ILE A 76 -8.47 -4.56 20.65
N ARG A 77 -9.78 -4.79 20.48
CA ARG A 77 -10.79 -3.75 20.70
C ARG A 77 -10.80 -3.27 22.16
N ALA A 78 -10.68 -4.19 23.11
CA ALA A 78 -10.61 -3.89 24.53
C ALA A 78 -9.35 -3.11 24.90
N ALA A 79 -8.22 -3.39 24.26
CA ALA A 79 -6.96 -2.66 24.46
C ALA A 79 -6.97 -1.25 23.86
N GLN A 80 -7.93 -0.92 23.00
CA GLN A 80 -8.08 0.38 22.32
C GLN A 80 -6.81 0.84 21.56
N GLY A 81 -6.03 -0.09 21.05
CA GLY A 81 -4.80 0.24 20.35
C GLY A 81 -4.14 -0.99 19.72
N PRO A 82 -3.13 -0.75 18.88
CA PRO A 82 -2.39 -1.80 18.21
C PRO A 82 -1.48 -2.56 19.18
N SER A 83 -1.14 -3.80 18.83
CA SER A 83 -0.23 -4.67 19.60
C SER A 83 1.21 -4.16 19.62
N ILE A 84 1.61 -3.37 18.61
CA ILE A 84 2.92 -2.70 18.53
C ILE A 84 2.67 -1.20 18.43
N LEU A 85 3.35 -0.44 19.29
CA LEU A 85 3.27 1.02 19.27
C LEU A 85 3.94 1.56 17.99
N PRO A 86 3.33 2.56 17.36
CA PRO A 86 3.94 3.27 16.23
C PRO A 86 5.21 4.00 16.66
N PRO A 87 6.06 4.42 15.71
CA PRO A 87 7.24 5.22 16.02
C PRO A 87 6.84 6.51 16.73
N THR A 88 7.51 6.84 17.82
CA THR A 88 7.26 8.07 18.59
C THR A 88 8.25 9.16 18.23
N ASP A 89 7.86 10.43 18.33
CA ASP A 89 8.67 11.62 18.00
C ASP A 89 9.95 11.79 18.85
N SER A 90 10.17 10.96 19.84
CA SER A 90 11.23 11.16 20.86
C SER A 90 12.68 11.06 20.37
N ARG A 91 12.91 10.59 19.14
CA ARG A 91 14.29 10.36 18.62
C ARG A 91 14.81 11.43 17.66
N VAL A 92 14.01 12.40 17.24
CA VAL A 92 14.31 13.27 16.08
C VAL A 92 14.54 14.74 16.43
N ASN A 93 14.39 15.15 17.68
CA ASN A 93 14.44 16.57 18.08
C ASN A 93 15.80 17.29 17.90
N GLU A 94 16.87 16.60 17.48
CA GLU A 94 18.21 17.20 17.39
C GLU A 94 18.83 17.23 15.98
N VAL A 95 18.14 16.76 14.92
CA VAL A 95 18.86 16.30 13.72
C VAL A 95 19.04 17.32 12.60
N LEU A 96 18.17 18.28 12.41
CA LEU A 96 18.37 19.29 11.34
C LEU A 96 17.79 20.66 11.72
N PRO A 97 18.53 21.76 11.53
CA PRO A 97 17.93 23.09 11.59
C PRO A 97 16.88 23.24 10.49
N PRO A 98 15.80 24.00 10.73
CA PRO A 98 14.83 24.27 9.69
C PRO A 98 15.55 25.00 8.54
N GLY A 99 15.82 24.27 7.47
CA GLY A 99 16.33 24.85 6.23
C GLY A 99 15.42 25.99 5.78
N ALA A 100 16.00 27.05 5.23
CA ALA A 100 15.27 28.21 4.77
C ALA A 100 14.07 27.77 3.92
N ARG A 101 12.86 28.13 4.35
CA ARG A 101 11.58 27.82 3.72
C ARG A 101 11.40 28.60 2.40
N ALA A 102 12.25 28.32 1.41
CA ALA A 102 11.92 28.68 0.04
C ALA A 102 10.92 27.63 -0.45
N MET A 103 9.75 28.04 -0.93
CA MET A 103 8.87 27.19 -1.73
C MET A 103 9.66 26.79 -2.98
N LEU A 104 10.41 25.68 -2.90
CA LEU A 104 11.05 25.09 -4.06
C LEU A 104 9.91 24.50 -4.89
N THR A 105 9.60 25.13 -6.01
CA THR A 105 8.90 24.46 -7.10
C THR A 105 9.78 23.29 -7.49
N VAL A 106 9.36 22.07 -7.14
CA VAL A 106 10.08 20.85 -7.50
C VAL A 106 9.86 20.65 -9.00
N PRO A 107 10.87 20.82 -9.85
CA PRO A 107 10.74 20.51 -11.25
C PRO A 107 10.52 18.99 -11.37
N SER A 108 9.71 18.56 -12.32
CA SER A 108 9.36 17.14 -12.55
C SER A 108 8.30 16.51 -11.64
N ILE A 109 7.46 17.30 -11.00
CA ILE A 109 6.23 16.83 -10.32
C ILE A 109 5.02 17.52 -10.95
N TYR A 110 3.92 16.78 -11.12
CA TYR A 110 2.64 17.37 -11.52
C TYR A 110 2.11 18.30 -10.42
N HIS A 111 1.81 19.53 -10.78
CA HIS A 111 1.14 20.49 -9.92
C HIS A 111 -0.28 20.71 -10.42
N TYR A 112 -1.23 20.79 -9.48
CA TYR A 112 -2.62 21.03 -9.82
C TYR A 112 -2.79 22.31 -10.63
N ASP A 113 -3.46 22.19 -11.76
CA ASP A 113 -3.95 23.34 -12.49
C ASP A 113 -5.19 23.97 -11.82
N SER A 114 -5.78 24.97 -12.45
CA SER A 114 -6.98 25.63 -11.90
C SER A 114 -8.18 24.68 -11.82
N PHE A 115 -8.30 23.74 -12.75
CA PHE A 115 -9.38 22.75 -12.76
C PHE A 115 -9.23 21.77 -11.61
N ASP A 116 -8.04 21.16 -11.42
CA ASP A 116 -7.79 20.24 -10.31
C ASP A 116 -8.05 20.91 -8.95
N ARG A 117 -7.54 22.14 -8.74
CA ARG A 117 -7.75 22.88 -7.48
C ARG A 117 -9.22 23.14 -7.20
N GLN A 118 -9.96 23.64 -8.20
CA GLN A 118 -11.39 23.87 -8.06
C GLN A 118 -12.13 22.59 -7.77
N PHE A 119 -11.81 21.51 -8.50
CA PHE A 119 -12.43 20.22 -8.35
C PHE A 119 -12.20 19.62 -6.96
N VAL A 120 -10.96 19.63 -6.46
CA VAL A 120 -10.62 19.07 -5.13
C VAL A 120 -11.29 19.89 -4.03
N ALA A 121 -11.29 21.23 -4.11
CA ALA A 121 -11.99 22.08 -3.17
C ALA A 121 -13.52 21.83 -3.16
N MET A 122 -14.12 21.69 -4.34
CA MET A 122 -15.55 21.36 -4.46
C MET A 122 -15.86 20.00 -3.83
N ARG A 123 -14.99 19.00 -4.00
CA ARG A 123 -15.17 17.68 -3.39
C ARG A 123 -15.04 17.73 -1.86
N ALA A 124 -14.12 18.51 -1.31
CA ALA A 124 -13.99 18.72 0.13
C ALA A 124 -15.27 19.37 0.71
N ALA A 125 -15.76 20.43 0.07
CA ALA A 125 -17.01 21.10 0.47
C ALA A 125 -18.24 20.17 0.38
N GLN A 126 -18.35 19.38 -0.66
CA GLN A 126 -19.42 18.39 -0.80
C GLN A 126 -19.37 17.32 0.29
N PHE A 127 -18.16 16.86 0.64
CA PHE A 127 -18.02 15.88 1.71
C PHE A 127 -18.35 16.46 3.07
N ARG A 128 -18.05 17.73 3.32
CA ARG A 128 -18.47 18.46 4.53
C ARG A 128 -19.99 18.44 4.69
N ASP A 129 -20.76 18.80 3.66
CA ASP A 129 -22.22 18.71 3.66
C ASP A 129 -22.71 17.27 3.96
N GLN A 130 -22.08 16.27 3.35
CA GLN A 130 -22.44 14.86 3.57
C GLN A 130 -22.18 14.40 5.03
N VAL A 131 -21.07 14.83 5.64
CA VAL A 131 -20.75 14.55 7.05
C VAL A 131 -21.75 15.25 7.96
N GLU A 132 -22.03 16.53 7.74
CA GLU A 132 -23.00 17.29 8.52
C GLU A 132 -24.40 16.67 8.45
N ARG A 133 -24.86 16.25 7.28
CA ARG A 133 -26.12 15.53 7.08
C ARG A 133 -26.13 14.19 7.80
N ARG A 134 -25.02 13.45 7.79
CA ARG A 134 -24.90 12.19 8.54
C ARG A 134 -25.00 12.42 10.05
N LEU A 135 -24.34 13.44 10.56
CA LEU A 135 -24.34 13.79 11.99
C LEU A 135 -25.69 14.31 12.47
N ARG A 136 -26.53 14.89 11.58
CA ARG A 136 -27.90 15.32 11.90
C ARG A 136 -28.95 14.21 11.75
N GLY A 137 -28.53 13.00 11.29
CA GLY A 137 -29.45 11.91 10.98
C GLY A 137 -30.17 12.02 9.64
N ASP A 138 -29.82 12.99 8.77
CA ASP A 138 -30.40 13.13 7.43
C ASP A 138 -29.93 12.03 6.45
N LEU A 139 -28.88 11.29 6.80
CA LEU A 139 -28.34 10.15 6.06
C LEU A 139 -28.14 8.96 6.99
N THR A 140 -28.65 7.81 6.60
CA THR A 140 -28.36 6.52 7.25
C THR A 140 -26.91 6.09 6.97
N GLU A 141 -26.36 5.13 7.75
CA GLU A 141 -25.03 4.57 7.49
C GLU A 141 -24.94 3.92 6.10
N ASP A 142 -25.97 3.25 5.63
CA ASP A 142 -25.97 2.60 4.31
C ASP A 142 -25.93 3.63 3.16
N GLU A 143 -26.59 4.78 3.30
CA GLU A 143 -26.52 5.90 2.36
C GLU A 143 -25.19 6.65 2.45
N PHE A 144 -24.67 6.86 3.64
CA PHE A 144 -23.41 7.58 3.87
C PHE A 144 -22.17 6.77 3.50
N LYS A 145 -22.15 5.46 3.74
CA LYS A 145 -21.02 4.57 3.49
C LYS A 145 -20.44 4.65 2.07
N PRO A 146 -21.22 4.60 0.97
CA PRO A 146 -20.66 4.80 -0.36
C PRO A 146 -20.06 6.20 -0.55
N LEU A 147 -20.63 7.24 0.05
CA LEU A 147 -20.15 8.62 -0.05
C LEU A 147 -18.80 8.79 0.64
N ARG A 148 -18.67 8.32 1.90
CA ARG A 148 -17.39 8.39 2.62
C ARG A 148 -16.30 7.53 1.97
N LEU A 149 -16.66 6.39 1.39
CA LEU A 149 -15.71 5.56 0.66
C LEU A 149 -15.18 6.25 -0.61
N GLN A 150 -15.97 7.06 -1.30
CA GLN A 150 -15.48 7.85 -2.44
C GLN A 150 -14.42 8.88 -2.03
N ASN A 151 -14.42 9.32 -0.76
CA ASN A 151 -13.47 10.26 -0.18
C ASN A 151 -12.37 9.58 0.66
N GLY A 152 -12.16 8.27 0.50
CA GLY A 152 -11.06 7.55 1.15
C GLY A 152 -11.27 7.20 2.61
N LEU A 153 -12.45 7.47 3.19
CA LEU A 153 -12.72 7.28 4.62
C LEU A 153 -13.38 5.93 4.90
N TYR A 154 -12.74 5.12 5.75
CA TYR A 154 -13.21 3.82 6.21
C TYR A 154 -13.51 3.85 7.71
N LEU A 155 -14.55 3.18 8.15
CA LEU A 155 -14.65 2.79 9.55
C LEU A 155 -13.87 1.49 9.75
N GLN A 156 -12.92 1.51 10.65
CA GLN A 156 -12.03 0.40 10.99
C GLN A 156 -12.27 -0.09 12.43
N LEU A 157 -11.36 -0.90 12.96
CA LEU A 157 -11.54 -1.57 14.24
C LEU A 157 -11.65 -0.60 15.43
N HIS A 158 -10.86 0.47 15.42
CA HIS A 158 -10.72 1.40 16.54
C HIS A 158 -11.24 2.81 16.27
N ALA A 159 -11.20 3.26 15.01
CA ALA A 159 -11.54 4.61 14.61
C ALA A 159 -11.79 4.65 13.09
N TYR A 160 -12.07 5.84 12.56
CA TYR A 160 -12.01 6.02 11.11
C TYR A 160 -10.58 6.05 10.60
N MET A 161 -10.37 5.53 9.40
CA MET A 161 -9.11 5.57 8.67
C MET A 161 -9.30 6.34 7.39
N LEU A 162 -8.48 7.38 7.19
CA LEU A 162 -8.41 8.12 5.94
C LEU A 162 -7.22 7.63 5.10
N ARG A 163 -7.46 7.25 3.86
CA ARG A 163 -6.42 6.94 2.89
C ARG A 163 -6.25 8.08 1.92
N VAL A 164 -5.06 8.67 1.90
CA VAL A 164 -4.70 9.77 1.01
C VAL A 164 -4.03 9.22 -0.25
N ALA A 165 -4.42 9.73 -1.41
CA ALA A 165 -3.83 9.37 -2.69
C ALA A 165 -2.45 10.04 -2.85
N ILE A 166 -1.48 9.23 -3.25
CA ILE A 166 -0.18 9.69 -3.75
C ILE A 166 -0.07 9.15 -5.17
N PRO A 167 -0.50 9.90 -6.18
CA PRO A 167 -0.55 9.44 -7.56
C PRO A 167 0.82 8.91 -8.01
N TYR A 168 0.83 7.68 -8.53
CA TYR A 168 2.02 6.94 -8.98
C TYR A 168 3.21 7.00 -7.98
N GLY A 169 2.92 7.26 -6.70
CA GLY A 169 3.89 7.29 -5.60
C GLY A 169 4.71 8.58 -5.47
N VAL A 170 4.45 9.62 -6.26
CA VAL A 170 5.28 10.85 -6.29
C VAL A 170 4.82 11.87 -5.28
N LEU A 171 5.76 12.40 -4.49
CA LEU A 171 5.57 13.45 -3.49
C LEU A 171 6.62 14.55 -3.63
N SER A 172 6.24 15.79 -3.37
CA SER A 172 7.18 16.86 -3.03
C SER A 172 7.50 16.87 -1.53
N SER A 173 8.62 17.47 -1.16
CA SER A 173 8.96 17.74 0.25
C SER A 173 7.89 18.58 0.96
N HIS A 174 7.28 19.53 0.24
CA HIS A 174 6.16 20.33 0.74
C HIS A 174 4.94 19.48 1.07
N GLN A 175 4.56 18.54 0.19
CA GLN A 175 3.47 17.60 0.44
C GLN A 175 3.79 16.67 1.61
N MET A 176 5.03 16.16 1.71
CA MET A 176 5.44 15.32 2.85
C MET A 176 5.32 16.08 4.19
N ARG A 177 5.72 17.37 4.24
CA ARG A 177 5.50 18.22 5.43
C ARG A 177 4.02 18.42 5.72
N GLY A 178 3.19 18.62 4.69
CA GLY A 178 1.74 18.69 4.84
C GLY A 178 1.15 17.43 5.47
N LEU A 179 1.60 16.25 5.03
CA LEU A 179 1.20 14.96 5.60
C LEU A 179 1.69 14.78 7.05
N ALA A 180 2.93 15.22 7.37
CA ALA A 180 3.44 15.26 8.74
C ALA A 180 2.56 16.12 9.66
N GLY A 181 2.10 17.28 9.15
CA GLY A 181 1.16 18.13 9.87
C GLY A 181 -0.19 17.44 10.13
N ILE A 182 -0.74 16.72 9.15
CA ILE A 182 -1.96 15.93 9.33
C ILE A 182 -1.76 14.83 10.39
N ALA A 183 -0.62 14.13 10.35
CA ALA A 183 -0.29 13.11 11.33
C ALA A 183 -0.29 13.65 12.78
N ARG A 184 0.26 14.86 12.99
CA ARG A 184 0.33 15.50 14.31
C ARG A 184 -1.02 16.02 14.79
N ASP A 185 -1.76 16.69 13.91
CA ASP A 185 -2.92 17.49 14.29
C ASP A 185 -4.21 16.67 14.34
N PHE A 186 -4.33 15.59 13.56
CA PHE A 186 -5.55 14.82 13.37
C PHE A 186 -5.41 13.31 13.60
N ASP A 187 -4.18 12.79 13.68
CA ASP A 187 -3.89 11.38 13.98
C ASP A 187 -3.04 11.29 15.25
N ARG A 188 -2.42 10.15 15.53
CA ARG A 188 -1.57 9.91 16.70
C ARG A 188 -0.08 10.18 16.44
N GLY A 189 0.26 11.09 15.52
CA GLY A 189 1.61 11.52 15.22
C GLY A 189 2.36 10.64 14.23
N PHE A 190 1.69 9.75 13.48
CA PHE A 190 2.31 8.89 12.47
C PHE A 190 1.38 8.63 11.29
N GLY A 191 1.94 8.13 10.18
CA GLY A 191 1.19 7.67 9.01
C GLY A 191 1.75 6.35 8.50
N HIS A 192 0.91 5.54 7.85
CA HIS A 192 1.26 4.24 7.29
C HIS A 192 1.33 4.29 5.76
N PHE A 193 2.52 4.12 5.18
CA PHE A 193 2.71 3.99 3.75
C PHE A 193 2.33 2.60 3.26
N THR A 194 1.56 2.55 2.16
CA THR A 194 0.88 1.33 1.74
C THR A 194 1.51 0.69 0.50
N THR A 195 1.23 -0.61 0.29
CA THR A 195 1.59 -1.36 -0.93
C THR A 195 0.92 -0.83 -2.22
N ARG A 196 0.11 0.23 -2.13
CA ARG A 196 -0.50 0.93 -3.26
C ARG A 196 0.02 2.36 -3.40
N GLN A 197 1.22 2.63 -2.86
CA GLN A 197 1.87 3.93 -2.94
C GLN A 197 0.97 5.07 -2.41
N ASN A 198 0.19 4.81 -1.36
CA ASN A 198 -0.64 5.79 -0.65
C ASN A 198 -0.17 5.91 0.80
N ILE A 199 -0.71 6.87 1.53
CA ILE A 199 -0.56 6.94 2.99
C ILE A 199 -1.93 6.77 3.69
N GLN A 200 -1.95 6.17 4.87
CA GLN A 200 -3.13 6.00 5.73
C GLN A 200 -2.91 6.69 7.07
N PHE A 201 -3.96 7.36 7.54
CA PHE A 201 -4.11 7.86 8.90
C PHE A 201 -5.22 7.07 9.59
N ASN A 202 -4.93 6.44 10.73
CA ASN A 202 -5.77 5.36 11.27
C ASN A 202 -6.64 5.79 12.46
N TRP A 203 -6.53 7.03 12.95
CA TRP A 203 -7.21 7.53 14.15
C TRP A 203 -8.03 8.78 13.91
N ILE A 204 -8.62 8.89 12.72
CA ILE A 204 -9.39 10.06 12.30
C ILE A 204 -10.77 10.05 12.94
N LYS A 205 -11.21 11.22 13.43
CA LYS A 205 -12.59 11.46 13.82
C LYS A 205 -13.43 11.88 12.62
N LEU A 206 -14.67 11.41 12.53
CA LEU A 206 -15.56 11.76 11.41
C LEU A 206 -15.76 13.27 11.29
N VAL A 207 -15.96 13.95 12.41
CA VAL A 207 -16.17 15.40 12.48
C VAL A 207 -15.00 16.22 11.95
N GLU A 208 -13.77 15.69 12.02
CA GLU A 208 -12.53 16.34 11.57
C GLU A 208 -12.17 15.99 10.10
N ALA A 209 -12.76 14.94 9.54
CA ALA A 209 -12.42 14.45 8.22
C ALA A 209 -12.57 15.51 7.10
N PRO A 210 -13.59 16.38 7.07
CA PRO A 210 -13.68 17.46 6.10
C PRO A 210 -12.53 18.49 6.19
N ASP A 211 -12.08 18.83 7.40
CA ASP A 211 -10.97 19.75 7.62
C ASP A 211 -9.64 19.19 7.10
N ILE A 212 -9.48 17.87 7.24
CA ILE A 212 -8.32 17.16 6.65
C ILE A 212 -8.36 17.24 5.12
N LEU A 213 -9.54 17.10 4.49
CA LEU A 213 -9.66 17.22 3.03
C LEU A 213 -9.36 18.64 2.55
N ASP A 214 -9.80 19.68 3.25
CA ASP A 214 -9.46 21.07 2.96
C ASP A 214 -7.95 21.31 3.10
N ARG A 215 -7.34 20.73 4.15
CA ARG A 215 -5.90 20.84 4.35
C ARG A 215 -5.10 20.11 3.27
N LEU A 216 -5.53 18.92 2.82
CA LEU A 216 -4.95 18.22 1.67
C LEU A 216 -5.03 19.07 0.40
N ALA A 217 -6.18 19.70 0.14
CA ALA A 217 -6.36 20.58 -1.00
C ALA A 217 -5.37 21.75 -1.01
N SER A 218 -4.99 22.27 0.16
CA SER A 218 -4.07 23.43 0.29
C SER A 218 -2.63 23.14 -0.16
N PHE A 219 -2.25 21.85 -0.31
CA PHE A 219 -0.95 21.44 -0.83
C PHE A 219 -1.06 20.42 -1.98
N ASP A 220 -2.09 20.60 -2.83
CA ASP A 220 -2.31 19.84 -4.06
C ASP A 220 -2.40 18.31 -3.84
N MET A 221 -3.20 17.88 -2.84
CA MET A 221 -3.47 16.46 -2.57
C MET A 221 -4.96 16.19 -2.33
N HIS A 222 -5.35 14.91 -2.40
CA HIS A 222 -6.72 14.46 -2.17
C HIS A 222 -6.78 12.99 -1.70
N ALA A 223 -7.96 12.55 -1.29
CA ALA A 223 -8.23 11.15 -0.89
C ALA A 223 -9.11 10.37 -1.89
N ILE A 224 -9.45 10.98 -3.02
CA ILE A 224 -10.30 10.39 -4.07
C ILE A 224 -9.59 9.20 -4.72
N GLN A 225 -10.34 8.19 -5.19
CA GLN A 225 -9.83 6.97 -5.84
C GLN A 225 -8.95 6.08 -4.92
N THR A 226 -8.98 6.26 -3.62
CA THR A 226 -8.27 5.38 -2.67
C THR A 226 -9.17 4.28 -2.11
N SER A 227 -10.49 4.38 -2.33
CA SER A 227 -11.52 3.49 -1.81
C SER A 227 -12.68 3.30 -2.81
N GLY A 228 -13.66 2.46 -2.50
CA GLY A 228 -14.85 2.25 -3.31
C GLY A 228 -14.67 1.32 -4.52
N ASN A 229 -15.72 1.20 -5.32
CA ASN A 229 -15.78 0.39 -6.55
C ASN A 229 -15.50 1.26 -7.78
N CYS A 230 -14.34 1.87 -7.86
CA CYS A 230 -13.85 2.72 -8.92
C CYS A 230 -12.44 2.31 -9.36
N ILE A 231 -11.91 2.96 -10.38
CA ILE A 231 -10.48 2.88 -10.72
C ILE A 231 -9.72 3.54 -9.58
N ARG A 232 -8.78 2.77 -9.00
CA ARG A 232 -7.99 3.20 -7.84
C ARG A 232 -6.78 4.02 -8.28
N ASN A 233 -6.14 4.70 -7.32
CA ASN A 233 -4.85 5.36 -7.54
C ASN A 233 -3.96 4.52 -8.46
N VAL A 234 -3.49 5.10 -9.56
CA VAL A 234 -2.57 4.47 -10.50
C VAL A 234 -1.21 4.33 -9.83
N THR A 235 -0.60 3.16 -9.90
CA THR A 235 0.74 2.92 -9.35
C THR A 235 1.77 2.80 -10.46
N SER A 236 3.01 3.19 -10.15
CA SER A 236 4.12 3.15 -11.12
C SER A 236 5.41 2.65 -10.47
N ASP A 237 6.42 2.48 -11.29
CA ASP A 237 7.80 2.24 -10.87
C ASP A 237 8.27 3.39 -9.94
N PRO A 238 8.75 3.10 -8.72
CA PRO A 238 9.25 4.14 -7.83
C PRO A 238 10.51 4.83 -8.34
N LEU A 239 11.21 4.28 -9.34
CA LEU A 239 12.36 4.89 -10.00
C LEU A 239 11.98 5.67 -11.27
N ALA A 240 10.69 5.77 -11.62
CA ALA A 240 10.21 6.41 -12.83
C ALA A 240 10.82 7.81 -13.04
N GLY A 241 11.31 8.11 -14.26
CA GLY A 241 12.01 9.36 -14.60
C GLY A 241 13.44 9.46 -14.06
N ALA A 242 13.94 8.40 -13.40
CA ALA A 242 15.30 8.31 -12.87
C ALA A 242 15.91 6.91 -13.03
N ALA A 243 15.14 5.93 -13.52
CA ALA A 243 15.60 4.56 -13.71
C ALA A 243 16.59 4.46 -14.86
N HIS A 244 17.64 3.65 -14.67
CA HIS A 244 18.69 3.46 -15.68
C HIS A 244 18.24 2.62 -16.89
N ASP A 245 17.16 1.86 -16.74
CA ASP A 245 16.65 0.86 -17.69
C ASP A 245 15.30 1.23 -18.31
N GLU A 246 14.78 2.45 -18.06
CA GLU A 246 13.49 2.88 -18.61
C GLU A 246 13.58 3.36 -20.06
N VAL A 247 12.54 3.02 -20.83
CA VAL A 247 12.46 3.46 -22.24
C VAL A 247 11.90 4.88 -22.38
N GLN A 248 11.08 5.30 -21.42
CA GLN A 248 10.50 6.64 -21.29
C GLN A 248 9.93 6.78 -19.87
N ASP A 249 9.80 8.02 -19.38
CA ASP A 249 9.20 8.30 -18.09
C ASP A 249 7.71 7.86 -18.02
N PRO A 250 7.35 6.84 -17.23
CA PRO A 250 5.99 6.34 -17.16
C PRO A 250 5.05 7.26 -16.38
N ARG A 251 5.55 8.26 -15.63
CA ARG A 251 4.74 9.19 -14.84
C ARG A 251 3.81 10.02 -15.69
N ILE A 252 4.27 10.40 -16.90
CA ILE A 252 3.46 11.12 -17.89
C ILE A 252 2.16 10.36 -18.17
N TRP A 253 2.29 9.08 -18.46
CA TRP A 253 1.17 8.20 -18.78
C TRP A 253 0.32 7.87 -17.56
N ALA A 254 0.94 7.69 -16.40
CA ALA A 254 0.22 7.47 -15.15
C ALA A 254 -0.67 8.68 -14.78
N GLU A 255 -0.19 9.91 -15.01
CA GLU A 255 -0.95 11.12 -14.78
C GLU A 255 -2.10 11.27 -15.79
N ILE A 256 -1.87 10.98 -17.07
CA ILE A 256 -2.93 10.96 -18.10
C ILE A 256 -4.04 9.97 -17.70
N ILE A 257 -3.68 8.76 -17.26
CA ILE A 257 -4.66 7.76 -16.79
C ILE A 257 -5.37 8.24 -15.53
N ARG A 258 -4.68 8.90 -14.60
CA ARG A 258 -5.29 9.49 -13.40
C ARG A 258 -6.35 10.50 -13.77
N GLN A 259 -6.04 11.47 -14.63
CA GLN A 259 -6.97 12.51 -15.04
C GLN A 259 -8.17 11.92 -15.79
N TRP A 260 -7.94 11.02 -16.75
CA TRP A 260 -9.00 10.33 -17.47
C TRP A 260 -9.93 9.54 -16.54
N SER A 261 -9.39 8.86 -15.53
CA SER A 261 -10.17 7.97 -14.65
C SER A 261 -10.85 8.68 -13.49
N THR A 262 -10.44 9.92 -13.17
CA THR A 262 -11.00 10.66 -12.03
C THR A 262 -12.43 11.10 -12.37
N LEU A 263 -13.39 10.56 -11.62
CA LEU A 263 -14.83 10.77 -11.82
C LEU A 263 -15.34 10.49 -13.25
N HIS A 264 -14.72 9.56 -13.94
CA HIS A 264 -15.22 9.12 -15.24
C HIS A 264 -16.68 8.64 -15.09
N PRO A 265 -17.65 9.18 -15.84
CA PRO A 265 -19.08 8.96 -15.60
C PRO A 265 -19.48 7.48 -15.72
N GLU A 266 -18.86 6.73 -16.64
CA GLU A 266 -19.14 5.30 -16.82
C GLU A 266 -18.48 4.41 -15.75
N PHE A 267 -17.45 4.89 -15.03
CA PHE A 267 -16.62 4.06 -14.14
C PHE A 267 -16.69 4.46 -12.66
N ALA A 268 -17.67 5.30 -12.30
CA ALA A 268 -17.90 5.71 -10.92
C ALA A 268 -18.39 4.54 -10.03
N PHE A 269 -19.12 3.58 -10.62
CA PHE A 269 -19.73 2.44 -9.93
C PHE A 269 -19.44 1.12 -10.67
N LEU A 270 -18.18 0.71 -10.67
CA LEU A 270 -17.75 -0.55 -11.25
C LEU A 270 -18.26 -1.77 -10.44
N PRO A 271 -18.33 -2.97 -11.03
CA PRO A 271 -18.65 -4.19 -10.26
C PRO A 271 -17.78 -4.37 -9.02
N ARG A 272 -16.49 -4.01 -9.09
CA ARG A 272 -15.53 -4.06 -7.99
C ARG A 272 -14.41 -3.05 -8.20
N LYS A 273 -13.62 -2.76 -7.10
CA LYS A 273 -12.39 -1.95 -7.16
C LYS A 273 -11.50 -2.40 -8.32
N PHE A 274 -10.96 -1.45 -9.06
CA PHE A 274 -10.14 -1.67 -10.23
C PHE A 274 -8.75 -1.03 -10.06
N LYS A 275 -7.68 -1.71 -10.43
CA LYS A 275 -6.31 -1.29 -10.19
C LYS A 275 -5.51 -1.31 -11.49
N ILE A 276 -4.82 -0.22 -11.77
CA ILE A 276 -3.92 -0.07 -12.91
C ILE A 276 -2.50 0.18 -12.38
N ALA A 277 -1.52 -0.49 -12.98
CA ALA A 277 -0.10 -0.22 -12.73
C ALA A 277 0.63 -0.07 -14.06
N ILE A 278 1.64 0.82 -14.08
CA ILE A 278 2.45 1.12 -15.25
C ILE A 278 3.94 1.05 -14.92
N SER A 279 4.74 0.48 -15.81
CA SER A 279 6.20 0.42 -15.72
C SER A 279 6.83 0.62 -17.09
N ALA A 280 8.04 1.18 -17.12
CA ALA A 280 8.80 1.46 -18.34
C ALA A 280 10.19 0.82 -18.33
N GLY A 281 10.65 0.32 -17.19
CA GLY A 281 11.95 -0.33 -17.06
C GLY A 281 11.95 -1.75 -17.63
N ALA A 282 13.15 -2.28 -17.88
CA ALA A 282 13.32 -3.70 -18.18
C ALA A 282 12.87 -4.56 -16.99
N GLU A 283 13.18 -4.11 -15.76
CA GLU A 283 12.70 -4.72 -14.53
C GLU A 283 11.29 -4.22 -14.17
N ASP A 284 10.40 -5.14 -13.73
CA ASP A 284 9.07 -4.78 -13.23
C ASP A 284 9.11 -4.41 -11.73
N ARG A 285 9.33 -3.14 -11.44
CA ARG A 285 9.31 -2.59 -10.08
C ARG A 285 7.93 -2.07 -9.63
N ALA A 286 6.87 -2.34 -10.42
CA ALA A 286 5.50 -1.94 -10.12
C ALA A 286 4.54 -3.14 -9.92
N ALA A 287 5.05 -4.37 -9.97
CA ALA A 287 4.26 -5.61 -9.88
C ALA A 287 3.06 -5.60 -10.85
N THR A 288 3.28 -5.15 -12.11
CA THR A 288 2.24 -4.93 -13.11
C THR A 288 1.39 -6.18 -13.36
N ALA A 289 2.02 -7.37 -13.30
CA ALA A 289 1.36 -8.66 -13.49
C ALA A 289 0.32 -9.02 -12.39
N PHE A 290 0.28 -8.30 -11.28
CA PHE A 290 -0.70 -8.50 -10.20
C PHE A 290 -1.77 -7.41 -10.13
N HIS A 291 -1.98 -6.68 -11.23
CA HIS A 291 -3.00 -5.64 -11.36
C HIS A 291 -4.12 -6.05 -12.32
N ASP A 292 -5.28 -5.41 -12.20
CA ASP A 292 -6.42 -5.64 -13.10
C ASP A 292 -6.05 -5.27 -14.53
N ILE A 293 -5.27 -4.18 -14.72
CA ILE A 293 -4.52 -3.86 -15.93
C ILE A 293 -3.06 -3.57 -15.52
N GLY A 294 -2.12 -4.24 -16.19
CA GLY A 294 -0.69 -3.96 -16.18
C GLY A 294 -0.24 -3.38 -17.52
N LEU A 295 0.42 -2.23 -17.49
CA LEU A 295 0.94 -1.55 -18.68
C LEU A 295 2.47 -1.57 -18.64
N ARG A 296 3.10 -2.04 -19.71
CA ARG A 296 4.54 -1.99 -19.89
C ARG A 296 4.84 -1.14 -21.12
N LEU A 297 5.50 0.00 -20.92
CA LEU A 297 5.98 0.82 -22.04
C LEU A 297 6.91 0.01 -22.92
N ALA A 298 6.81 0.22 -24.21
CA ALA A 298 7.65 -0.43 -25.22
C ALA A 298 7.84 0.49 -26.43
N LEU A 299 8.89 0.26 -27.16
CA LEU A 299 9.09 0.87 -28.48
C LEU A 299 8.77 -0.15 -29.55
N SER A 300 8.09 0.28 -30.62
CA SER A 300 7.95 -0.50 -31.84
C SER A 300 9.28 -0.63 -32.57
N GLN A 301 9.33 -1.46 -33.60
CA GLN A 301 10.53 -1.57 -34.47
C GLN A 301 10.93 -0.25 -35.13
N ASN A 302 9.96 0.65 -35.31
CA ASN A 302 10.17 1.98 -35.90
C ASN A 302 10.42 3.07 -34.84
N GLY A 303 10.60 2.71 -33.58
CA GLY A 303 10.82 3.66 -32.46
C GLY A 303 9.58 4.38 -31.98
N GLU A 304 8.36 3.97 -32.39
CA GLU A 304 7.11 4.53 -31.87
C GLU A 304 6.86 4.04 -30.44
N THR A 305 6.52 4.96 -29.53
CA THR A 305 6.12 4.63 -28.15
C THR A 305 4.75 3.98 -28.12
N GLY A 306 4.61 2.93 -27.33
CA GLY A 306 3.35 2.23 -27.10
C GLY A 306 3.40 1.35 -25.85
N PHE A 307 2.44 0.45 -25.73
CA PHE A 307 2.24 -0.36 -24.54
C PHE A 307 2.04 -1.84 -24.87
N ARG A 308 2.70 -2.69 -24.11
CA ARG A 308 2.23 -4.07 -23.92
C ARG A 308 1.17 -4.04 -22.83
N VAL A 309 0.01 -4.62 -23.11
CA VAL A 309 -1.14 -4.58 -22.20
C VAL A 309 -1.40 -5.97 -21.63
N PHE A 310 -1.45 -6.03 -20.30
CA PHE A 310 -1.78 -7.24 -19.55
C PHE A 310 -3.08 -7.01 -18.78
N VAL A 311 -3.90 -8.05 -18.64
CA VAL A 311 -5.22 -7.95 -18.01
C VAL A 311 -5.53 -9.16 -17.14
N GLY A 312 -6.38 -8.99 -16.15
CA GLY A 312 -6.89 -10.06 -15.31
C GLY A 312 -5.93 -10.53 -14.20
N GLY A 313 -4.93 -9.71 -13.86
CA GLY A 313 -4.10 -9.94 -12.70
C GLY A 313 -4.76 -9.51 -11.39
N GLY A 314 -4.20 -9.97 -10.28
CA GLY A 314 -4.61 -9.50 -8.96
C GLY A 314 -4.40 -10.46 -7.81
N GLN A 315 -4.27 -9.85 -6.66
CA GLN A 315 -4.17 -10.50 -5.36
C GLN A 315 -5.56 -10.89 -4.79
N GLY A 316 -5.60 -11.46 -3.62
CA GLY A 316 -6.82 -11.77 -2.88
C GLY A 316 -7.19 -13.26 -2.94
N ARG A 317 -8.45 -13.60 -2.62
CA ARG A 317 -8.92 -14.99 -2.46
C ARG A 317 -8.57 -15.92 -3.63
N THR A 318 -8.57 -15.41 -4.84
CA THR A 318 -8.25 -16.15 -6.05
C THR A 318 -7.17 -15.39 -6.79
N PRO A 319 -5.88 -15.50 -6.40
CA PRO A 319 -4.81 -14.75 -7.03
C PRO A 319 -4.64 -15.17 -8.49
N ARG A 320 -4.27 -14.20 -9.34
CA ARG A 320 -4.00 -14.44 -10.76
C ARG A 320 -2.81 -13.59 -11.21
N VAL A 321 -1.98 -14.15 -12.03
CA VAL A 321 -1.03 -13.42 -12.85
C VAL A 321 -1.76 -12.93 -14.10
N ALA A 322 -1.58 -11.67 -14.45
CA ALA A 322 -2.20 -11.06 -15.61
C ALA A 322 -1.78 -11.76 -16.91
N ARG A 323 -2.73 -11.90 -17.83
CA ARG A 323 -2.49 -12.46 -19.16
C ARG A 323 -2.25 -11.32 -20.15
N LYS A 324 -1.37 -11.53 -21.12
CA LYS A 324 -1.12 -10.56 -22.18
C LYS A 324 -2.33 -10.45 -23.09
N LEU A 325 -2.91 -9.24 -23.15
CA LEU A 325 -4.06 -8.92 -24.01
C LEU A 325 -3.60 -8.35 -25.35
N ALA A 326 -2.59 -7.45 -25.34
CA ALA A 326 -2.04 -6.87 -26.54
C ALA A 326 -0.51 -6.85 -26.52
N HIS A 327 0.12 -7.17 -27.65
CA HIS A 327 1.56 -7.12 -27.80
C HIS A 327 2.10 -5.69 -27.93
N PHE A 328 1.33 -4.81 -28.58
CA PHE A 328 1.66 -3.41 -28.75
C PHE A 328 0.39 -2.60 -29.08
N ILE A 329 0.14 -1.56 -28.32
CA ILE A 329 -0.88 -0.53 -28.60
C ILE A 329 -0.13 0.80 -28.73
N PRO A 330 -0.23 1.52 -29.88
CA PRO A 330 0.38 2.84 -30.01
C PRO A 330 -0.09 3.80 -28.91
N ALA A 331 0.81 4.61 -28.41
CA ALA A 331 0.55 5.47 -27.24
C ALA A 331 -0.65 6.42 -27.42
N ARG A 332 -0.91 6.90 -28.64
CA ARG A 332 -2.08 7.74 -28.96
C ARG A 332 -3.41 7.06 -28.67
N HIS A 333 -3.46 5.73 -28.76
CA HIS A 333 -4.66 4.92 -28.53
C HIS A 333 -4.77 4.37 -27.11
N LEU A 334 -3.90 4.80 -26.17
CA LEU A 334 -3.92 4.30 -24.80
C LEU A 334 -5.30 4.43 -24.16
N LEU A 335 -5.88 5.63 -24.20
CA LEU A 335 -7.15 5.90 -23.53
C LEU A 335 -8.31 5.16 -24.19
N SER A 336 -8.42 5.15 -25.52
CA SER A 336 -9.48 4.43 -26.20
C SER A 336 -9.43 2.91 -25.98
N TYR A 337 -8.21 2.36 -25.85
CA TYR A 337 -8.05 0.94 -25.54
C TYR A 337 -8.40 0.61 -24.08
N LEU A 338 -7.99 1.46 -23.13
CA LEU A 338 -8.39 1.33 -21.73
C LEU A 338 -9.90 1.47 -21.56
N GLU A 339 -10.52 2.44 -22.23
CA GLU A 339 -11.96 2.62 -22.27
C GLU A 339 -12.68 1.34 -22.73
N SER A 340 -12.19 0.71 -23.80
CA SER A 340 -12.77 -0.52 -24.34
C SER A 340 -12.67 -1.68 -23.35
N ILE A 341 -11.52 -1.86 -22.69
CA ILE A 341 -11.38 -2.86 -21.61
C ILE A 341 -12.38 -2.59 -20.48
N MET A 342 -12.49 -1.33 -20.07
CA MET A 342 -13.37 -0.94 -18.98
C MET A 342 -14.85 -1.11 -19.32
N ARG A 343 -15.28 -0.80 -20.54
CA ARG A 343 -16.66 -1.00 -21.01
C ARG A 343 -17.02 -2.48 -21.04
N VAL A 344 -16.18 -3.33 -21.61
CA VAL A 344 -16.39 -4.79 -21.60
C VAL A 344 -16.50 -5.29 -20.16
N TYR A 345 -15.60 -4.87 -19.26
CA TYR A 345 -15.68 -5.25 -17.85
C TYR A 345 -16.91 -4.70 -17.15
N ASN A 346 -17.28 -3.44 -17.39
CA ASN A 346 -18.43 -2.81 -16.75
C ASN A 346 -19.75 -3.45 -17.18
N ALA A 347 -19.87 -3.86 -18.45
CA ALA A 347 -21.05 -4.53 -19.00
C ALA A 347 -21.16 -6.01 -18.57
N ALA A 348 -20.06 -6.78 -18.65
CA ALA A 348 -20.05 -8.22 -18.43
C ALA A 348 -19.66 -8.65 -17.00
N GLY A 349 -19.08 -7.75 -16.19
CA GLY A 349 -18.66 -8.03 -14.84
C GLY A 349 -19.82 -8.30 -13.88
N ARG A 350 -19.68 -9.33 -13.05
CA ARG A 350 -20.72 -9.74 -12.10
C ARG A 350 -20.94 -8.71 -11.01
N ARG A 351 -22.22 -8.43 -10.68
CA ARG A 351 -22.61 -7.56 -9.56
C ARG A 351 -23.40 -8.29 -8.47
N ASP A 352 -23.93 -9.47 -8.79
CA ASP A 352 -24.68 -10.33 -7.88
C ASP A 352 -23.80 -10.99 -6.80
N ASN A 353 -22.50 -11.17 -7.08
CA ASN A 353 -21.56 -11.80 -6.16
C ASN A 353 -20.25 -10.99 -6.07
N ILE A 354 -20.10 -10.25 -4.98
CA ILE A 354 -18.92 -9.41 -4.67
C ILE A 354 -17.58 -10.15 -4.72
N TYR A 355 -17.56 -11.46 -4.46
CA TYR A 355 -16.35 -12.30 -4.49
C TYR A 355 -15.95 -12.71 -5.89
N LYS A 356 -16.88 -12.65 -6.85
CA LYS A 356 -16.67 -12.99 -8.25
C LYS A 356 -16.70 -11.78 -9.19
N ALA A 357 -16.72 -10.57 -8.64
CA ALA A 357 -16.95 -9.33 -9.38
C ALA A 357 -15.66 -8.72 -10.00
N ARG A 358 -14.46 -9.24 -9.72
CA ARG A 358 -13.19 -8.71 -10.26
C ARG A 358 -12.99 -9.14 -11.72
N ILE A 359 -12.37 -8.25 -12.53
CA ILE A 359 -12.06 -8.53 -13.95
C ILE A 359 -11.29 -9.84 -14.16
N LYS A 360 -10.41 -10.22 -13.24
CA LYS A 360 -9.66 -11.48 -13.32
C LYS A 360 -10.55 -12.72 -13.38
N ILE A 361 -11.72 -12.68 -12.73
CA ILE A 361 -12.70 -13.76 -12.79
C ILE A 361 -13.40 -13.73 -14.16
N LEU A 362 -13.77 -12.56 -14.65
CA LEU A 362 -14.37 -12.41 -15.99
C LEU A 362 -13.41 -12.93 -17.08
N VAL A 363 -12.12 -12.58 -17.00
CA VAL A 363 -11.10 -13.07 -17.95
C VAL A 363 -10.87 -14.58 -17.85
N ASP A 364 -10.98 -15.16 -16.66
CA ASP A 364 -10.93 -16.62 -16.49
C ASP A 364 -12.17 -17.31 -17.08
N ASP A 365 -13.37 -16.75 -16.82
CA ASP A 365 -14.64 -17.33 -17.25
C ASP A 365 -14.83 -17.23 -18.78
N MET A 366 -14.42 -16.13 -19.40
CA MET A 366 -14.50 -15.93 -20.87
C MET A 366 -13.36 -16.58 -21.65
N GLY A 367 -12.19 -16.74 -21.02
CA GLY A 367 -10.92 -16.95 -21.70
C GLY A 367 -10.33 -15.68 -22.29
N ILE A 368 -8.99 -15.62 -22.39
CA ILE A 368 -8.29 -14.38 -22.83
C ILE A 368 -8.57 -14.04 -24.29
N GLU A 369 -8.75 -15.05 -25.13
CA GLU A 369 -9.05 -14.88 -26.57
C GLU A 369 -10.42 -14.22 -26.76
N SER A 370 -11.49 -14.78 -26.16
CA SER A 370 -12.85 -14.23 -26.27
C SER A 370 -12.97 -12.87 -25.60
N PHE A 371 -12.30 -12.66 -24.46
CA PHE A 371 -12.22 -11.35 -23.82
C PHE A 371 -11.51 -10.34 -24.74
N GLY A 372 -10.40 -10.74 -25.37
CA GLY A 372 -9.66 -9.92 -26.32
C GLY A 372 -10.47 -9.55 -27.57
N GLU A 373 -11.25 -10.48 -28.11
CA GLU A 373 -12.17 -10.22 -29.23
C GLU A 373 -13.23 -9.19 -28.84
N ALA A 374 -13.85 -9.33 -27.66
CA ALA A 374 -14.82 -8.37 -27.16
C ALA A 374 -14.22 -6.97 -26.99
N VAL A 375 -13.01 -6.87 -26.42
CA VAL A 375 -12.27 -5.60 -26.27
C VAL A 375 -11.93 -5.01 -27.63
N ASN A 376 -11.44 -5.81 -28.58
CA ASN A 376 -11.10 -5.32 -29.92
C ASN A 376 -12.33 -4.84 -30.70
N ASN A 377 -13.47 -5.51 -30.57
CA ASN A 377 -14.72 -5.08 -31.19
C ASN A 377 -15.16 -3.72 -30.64
N GLU A 378 -15.11 -3.52 -29.31
CA GLU A 378 -15.39 -2.22 -28.69
C GLU A 378 -14.36 -1.17 -29.12
N TRP A 379 -13.08 -1.53 -29.23
CA TRP A 379 -12.04 -0.61 -29.65
C TRP A 379 -12.17 -0.15 -31.11
N GLN A 380 -12.72 -0.97 -32.02
CA GLN A 380 -13.04 -0.50 -33.37
C GLN A 380 -14.02 0.68 -33.39
N VAL A 381 -14.85 0.81 -32.34
CA VAL A 381 -15.82 1.91 -32.20
C VAL A 381 -15.18 3.14 -31.51
N THR A 382 -14.25 2.92 -30.58
CA THR A 382 -13.67 4.00 -29.76
C THR A 382 -12.39 4.60 -30.32
N LYS A 383 -11.61 3.83 -31.08
CA LYS A 383 -10.37 4.31 -31.69
C LYS A 383 -10.64 5.37 -32.76
N ASP A 384 -9.67 6.24 -32.98
CA ASP A 384 -9.72 7.34 -33.95
C ASP A 384 -10.90 8.31 -33.70
N THR A 385 -11.38 8.38 -32.43
CA THR A 385 -12.41 9.30 -31.96
C THR A 385 -11.82 10.32 -30.97
N THR A 386 -12.69 11.14 -30.36
CA THR A 386 -12.30 12.09 -29.31
C THR A 386 -11.84 11.43 -28.01
N ILE A 387 -11.98 10.09 -27.88
CA ILE A 387 -11.46 9.31 -26.74
C ILE A 387 -9.94 9.09 -26.85
N ASP A 388 -9.39 9.09 -28.08
CA ASP A 388 -7.95 9.01 -28.27
C ASP A 388 -7.23 10.22 -27.68
N LEU A 389 -6.02 10.00 -27.20
CA LEU A 389 -5.22 11.04 -26.55
C LEU A 389 -4.74 12.09 -27.59
N PRO A 390 -5.18 13.36 -27.48
CA PRO A 390 -4.65 14.42 -28.32
C PRO A 390 -3.16 14.67 -28.02
N LEU A 391 -2.36 14.93 -29.06
CA LEU A 391 -0.95 15.25 -28.91
C LEU A 391 -0.71 16.51 -28.05
N SER A 392 -1.62 17.48 -28.11
CA SER A 392 -1.59 18.68 -27.27
C SER A 392 -1.68 18.34 -25.78
N GLU A 393 -2.55 17.40 -25.41
CA GLU A 393 -2.74 16.96 -24.05
C GLU A 393 -1.53 16.16 -23.53
N TYR A 394 -1.01 15.24 -24.35
CA TYR A 394 0.25 14.58 -24.05
C TYR A 394 1.37 15.59 -23.77
N ARG A 395 1.54 16.61 -24.65
CA ARG A 395 2.58 17.64 -24.47
C ARG A 395 2.35 18.48 -23.21
N ARG A 396 1.11 18.79 -22.87
CA ARG A 396 0.75 19.53 -21.64
C ARG A 396 1.23 18.77 -20.42
N ILE A 397 0.88 17.50 -20.31
CA ILE A 397 1.29 16.66 -19.18
C ILE A 397 2.79 16.38 -19.17
N ALA A 398 3.39 16.06 -20.33
CA ALA A 398 4.82 15.81 -20.45
C ALA A 398 5.66 17.03 -20.01
N GLY A 399 5.14 18.24 -20.17
CA GLY A 399 5.80 19.47 -19.74
C GLY A 399 6.04 19.53 -18.22
N TYR A 400 5.19 18.90 -17.40
CA TYR A 400 5.39 18.81 -15.94
C TYR A 400 6.53 17.84 -15.57
N PHE A 401 6.78 16.84 -16.41
CA PHE A 401 7.80 15.79 -16.21
C PHE A 401 9.00 15.99 -17.11
N ALA A 402 9.29 17.22 -17.51
CA ALA A 402 10.48 17.53 -18.30
C ALA A 402 11.73 16.99 -17.60
N PRO A 403 12.73 16.50 -18.36
CA PRO A 403 13.97 16.00 -17.79
C PRO A 403 14.58 17.02 -16.83
N VAL A 404 14.95 16.56 -15.64
CA VAL A 404 15.60 17.40 -14.63
C VAL A 404 16.99 17.76 -15.14
N ASP A 405 17.30 19.06 -15.22
CA ASP A 405 18.66 19.49 -15.52
C ASP A 405 19.57 19.14 -14.32
N LEU A 406 20.40 18.13 -14.51
CA LEU A 406 21.33 17.63 -13.51
C LEU A 406 22.75 18.11 -13.87
N PRO A 407 23.35 19.00 -13.05
CA PRO A 407 24.73 19.42 -13.27
C PRO A 407 25.70 18.23 -13.34
N ALA A 408 26.72 18.34 -14.16
CA ALA A 408 27.76 17.31 -14.23
C ALA A 408 28.34 17.04 -12.82
N ALA A 409 28.26 15.77 -12.37
CA ALA A 409 28.78 15.37 -11.09
C ALA A 409 30.21 14.81 -11.21
N ALA A 410 31.08 15.16 -10.27
CA ALA A 410 32.43 14.60 -10.21
C ALA A 410 32.38 13.08 -9.92
N SER A 411 33.40 12.36 -10.38
CA SER A 411 33.52 10.93 -10.06
C SER A 411 33.78 10.74 -8.57
N ALA A 412 32.84 10.09 -7.88
CA ALA A 412 32.94 9.78 -6.46
C ALA A 412 33.51 8.38 -6.17
N ARG A 413 33.86 7.59 -7.20
CA ARG A 413 34.20 6.16 -7.07
C ARG A 413 35.28 5.87 -6.01
N ALA A 414 36.38 6.63 -6.03
CA ALA A 414 37.48 6.43 -5.08
C ALA A 414 37.08 6.81 -3.64
N ALA A 415 36.34 7.90 -3.46
CA ALA A 415 35.85 8.34 -2.15
C ALA A 415 34.86 7.34 -1.56
N LEU A 416 33.89 6.87 -2.35
CA LEU A 416 32.92 5.86 -1.92
C LEU A 416 33.57 4.51 -1.60
N ALA A 417 34.56 4.08 -2.40
CA ALA A 417 35.32 2.87 -2.09
C ALA A 417 36.14 2.99 -0.78
N ARG A 418 36.62 4.18 -0.46
CA ARG A 418 37.29 4.45 0.82
C ARG A 418 36.25 4.42 1.97
N ALA A 419 35.18 5.16 1.86
CA ALA A 419 34.10 5.20 2.86
C ALA A 419 33.56 3.79 3.17
N ALA A 420 33.36 2.95 2.15
CA ALA A 420 32.91 1.57 2.32
C ALA A 420 33.94 0.67 3.03
N ARG A 421 35.25 0.91 2.84
CA ARG A 421 36.29 0.18 3.59
C ARG A 421 36.38 0.62 5.05
N ASP A 422 36.17 1.93 5.28
CA ASP A 422 36.38 2.52 6.60
C ASP A 422 35.12 2.39 7.49
N ASN A 423 33.93 2.20 6.89
CA ASN A 423 32.66 2.08 7.59
C ASN A 423 31.80 0.93 7.01
N LEU A 424 31.73 -0.18 7.74
CA LEU A 424 30.98 -1.38 7.32
C LEU A 424 29.47 -1.12 7.24
N ALA A 425 28.90 -0.29 8.12
CA ALA A 425 27.48 0.07 8.05
C ALA A 425 27.17 0.85 6.77
N PHE A 426 28.03 1.81 6.40
CA PHE A 426 27.93 2.50 5.12
C PHE A 426 28.06 1.53 3.93
N ALA A 427 29.00 0.59 4.00
CA ALA A 427 29.20 -0.38 2.93
C ALA A 427 27.93 -1.23 2.67
N ARG A 428 27.32 -1.75 3.74
CA ARG A 428 26.07 -2.51 3.66
C ARG A 428 24.95 -1.66 3.08
N TRP A 429 24.72 -0.47 3.65
CA TRP A 429 23.70 0.46 3.17
C TRP A 429 23.91 0.85 1.68
N TYR A 430 25.15 1.10 1.28
CA TYR A 430 25.49 1.44 -0.10
C TYR A 430 25.16 0.30 -1.07
N LEU A 431 25.37 -0.96 -0.66
CA LEU A 431 25.07 -2.14 -1.49
C LEU A 431 23.57 -2.45 -1.60
N THR A 432 22.77 -2.15 -0.58
CA THR A 432 21.35 -2.48 -0.55
C THR A 432 20.48 -1.31 -0.98
N ASN A 433 20.72 -0.10 -0.48
CA ASN A 433 19.80 1.03 -0.57
C ASN A 433 20.12 2.01 -1.70
N VAL A 434 21.30 1.90 -2.36
CA VAL A 434 21.70 2.81 -3.44
C VAL A 434 21.51 2.14 -4.80
N MET A 435 20.54 2.64 -5.56
CA MET A 435 20.15 2.08 -6.85
C MET A 435 20.71 2.92 -8.03
N PRO A 436 20.95 2.27 -9.19
CA PRO A 436 21.42 2.97 -10.39
C PRO A 436 20.45 4.08 -10.85
N HIS A 437 21.02 5.13 -11.41
CA HIS A 437 20.32 6.24 -12.03
C HIS A 437 20.71 6.33 -13.52
N HIS A 438 19.80 6.81 -14.39
CA HIS A 438 20.10 6.96 -15.82
C HIS A 438 21.22 7.97 -16.09
N THR A 439 21.36 9.00 -15.25
CA THR A 439 22.42 10.01 -15.37
C THR A 439 23.65 9.60 -14.58
N GLN A 440 24.79 9.55 -15.25
CA GLN A 440 26.08 9.24 -14.62
C GLN A 440 26.41 10.25 -13.51
N GLY A 441 26.94 9.77 -12.39
CA GLY A 441 27.26 10.59 -11.22
C GLY A 441 26.10 10.79 -10.23
N TYR A 442 24.92 10.25 -10.55
CA TYR A 442 23.73 10.26 -9.70
C TYR A 442 23.33 8.87 -9.25
N ALA A 443 22.46 8.80 -8.28
CA ALA A 443 21.87 7.58 -7.72
C ALA A 443 20.43 7.85 -7.24
N ASN A 444 19.68 6.77 -7.08
CA ASN A 444 18.40 6.74 -6.35
C ASN A 444 18.66 6.08 -4.99
N VAL A 445 18.13 6.63 -3.91
CA VAL A 445 18.43 6.16 -2.55
C VAL A 445 17.15 5.79 -1.82
N SER A 446 17.08 4.56 -1.31
CA SER A 446 15.97 4.09 -0.47
C SER A 446 16.21 4.44 1.00
N LEU A 447 15.22 5.08 1.61
CA LEU A 447 15.09 5.24 3.05
C LEU A 447 14.20 4.10 3.57
N SER A 448 14.75 3.24 4.42
CA SER A 448 14.02 2.11 4.97
C SER A 448 13.06 2.54 6.08
N LEU A 449 11.79 2.14 5.97
CA LEU A 449 10.81 2.24 7.04
C LEU A 449 10.66 0.89 7.78
N LYS A 450 11.77 0.13 7.87
CA LYS A 450 11.85 -1.17 8.50
C LYS A 450 12.95 -1.15 9.55
N SER A 451 12.61 -1.47 10.79
CA SER A 451 13.57 -1.66 11.88
C SER A 451 12.90 -2.41 13.03
N ALA A 452 13.70 -2.95 13.96
CA ALA A 452 13.16 -3.54 15.17
C ALA A 452 12.28 -2.55 15.94
N GLY A 453 11.13 -3.03 16.43
CA GLY A 453 10.15 -2.22 17.16
C GLY A 453 9.35 -1.24 16.31
N ARG A 454 9.40 -1.38 14.98
CA ARG A 454 8.64 -0.51 14.05
C ARG A 454 7.70 -1.35 13.17
N PRO A 455 6.41 -1.03 13.11
CA PRO A 455 5.53 -1.60 12.11
C PRO A 455 6.02 -1.24 10.68
N PRO A 456 6.15 -2.22 9.77
CA PRO A 456 6.60 -1.95 8.41
C PRO A 456 5.73 -0.92 7.69
N GLY A 457 6.37 0.13 7.16
CA GLY A 457 5.71 1.21 6.44
C GLY A 457 5.18 2.36 7.29
N ASP A 458 5.29 2.30 8.62
CA ASP A 458 4.93 3.41 9.50
C ASP A 458 6.05 4.44 9.57
N ALA A 459 5.67 5.73 9.56
CA ALA A 459 6.59 6.85 9.75
C ALA A 459 5.98 7.87 10.73
N ALA A 460 6.75 8.29 11.73
CA ALA A 460 6.38 9.37 12.62
C ALA A 460 6.33 10.70 11.85
N ALA A 461 5.56 11.67 12.35
CA ALA A 461 5.48 13.01 11.77
C ALA A 461 6.86 13.69 11.69
N SER A 462 7.70 13.53 12.73
CA SER A 462 9.07 14.02 12.75
C SER A 462 9.96 13.35 11.70
N GLU A 463 9.80 12.04 11.47
CA GLU A 463 10.52 11.34 10.40
C GLU A 463 10.11 11.79 9.01
N MET A 464 8.82 12.09 8.80
CA MET A 464 8.32 12.68 7.54
C MET A 464 8.96 14.06 7.31
N GLU A 465 9.13 14.88 8.35
CA GLU A 465 9.83 16.17 8.26
C GLU A 465 11.31 15.99 7.90
N VAL A 466 11.98 14.99 8.48
CA VAL A 466 13.37 14.67 8.14
C VAL A 466 13.46 14.17 6.70
N MET A 467 12.59 13.27 6.26
CA MET A 467 12.56 12.80 4.88
C MET A 467 12.38 13.95 3.89
N ALA A 468 11.51 14.91 4.20
CA ALA A 468 11.35 16.12 3.41
C ALA A 468 12.65 16.94 3.35
N SER A 469 13.33 17.13 4.48
CA SER A 469 14.59 17.86 4.55
C SER A 469 15.74 17.17 3.81
N LEU A 470 15.83 15.84 3.92
CA LEU A 470 16.81 15.04 3.17
C LEU A 470 16.56 15.16 1.66
N ALA A 471 15.30 15.10 1.23
CA ALA A 471 14.95 15.28 -0.17
C ALA A 471 15.30 16.69 -0.71
N GLU A 472 15.09 17.75 0.08
CA GLU A 472 15.47 19.12 -0.26
C GLU A 472 16.99 19.27 -0.38
N THR A 473 17.73 18.65 0.54
CA THR A 473 19.19 18.77 0.60
C THR A 473 19.89 17.96 -0.50
N TYR A 474 19.41 16.72 -0.76
CA TYR A 474 20.12 15.74 -1.56
C TYR A 474 19.40 15.34 -2.85
N GLY A 475 18.06 15.46 -2.92
CA GLY A 475 17.20 14.90 -3.97
C GLY A 475 16.27 15.92 -4.65
N ARG A 476 16.60 17.20 -4.64
CA ARG A 476 15.83 18.30 -5.28
C ARG A 476 14.39 18.46 -4.76
N GLY A 477 14.12 18.01 -3.55
CA GLY A 477 12.80 18.10 -2.91
C GLY A 477 11.78 17.06 -3.40
N GLU A 478 12.20 16.03 -4.10
CA GLU A 478 11.34 14.96 -4.62
C GLU A 478 11.49 13.67 -3.82
N LEU A 479 10.37 12.99 -3.56
CA LEU A 479 10.25 11.73 -2.84
C LEU A 479 9.37 10.75 -3.61
N ARG A 480 9.61 9.43 -3.44
CA ARG A 480 8.85 8.35 -4.06
C ARG A 480 8.43 7.32 -3.03
N VAL A 481 7.13 7.07 -2.93
CA VAL A 481 6.60 5.96 -2.13
C VAL A 481 6.71 4.67 -2.94
N THR A 482 7.30 3.64 -2.36
CA THR A 482 7.42 2.32 -3.01
C THR A 482 6.24 1.42 -2.65
N TYR A 483 5.95 0.41 -3.48
CA TYR A 483 4.98 -0.62 -3.11
C TYR A 483 5.53 -1.58 -2.04
N THR A 484 6.84 -1.52 -1.77
CA THR A 484 7.51 -2.22 -0.67
C THR A 484 7.45 -1.46 0.65
N GLN A 485 6.68 -0.36 0.74
CA GLN A 485 6.50 0.46 1.95
C GLN A 485 7.80 1.14 2.42
N ASN A 486 8.63 1.59 1.49
CA ASN A 486 9.82 2.42 1.72
C ASN A 486 9.67 3.76 0.98
N ILE A 487 10.61 4.68 1.21
CA ILE A 487 10.66 5.98 0.53
C ILE A 487 11.97 6.09 -0.26
N ILE A 488 11.88 6.55 -1.51
CA ILE A 488 13.06 6.81 -2.34
C ILE A 488 13.28 8.31 -2.49
N ILE A 489 14.52 8.73 -2.38
CA ILE A 489 15.02 10.02 -2.80
C ILE A 489 15.70 9.82 -4.16
N PRO A 490 15.13 10.32 -5.27
CA PRO A 490 15.78 10.26 -6.58
C PRO A 490 16.84 11.37 -6.75
N HIS A 491 17.64 11.27 -7.80
CA HIS A 491 18.57 12.32 -8.25
C HIS A 491 19.65 12.72 -7.22
N VAL A 492 20.05 11.82 -6.33
CA VAL A 492 21.11 12.07 -5.34
C VAL A 492 22.48 12.04 -6.03
N ARG A 493 23.28 13.08 -5.81
CA ARG A 493 24.67 13.08 -6.29
C ARG A 493 25.49 12.03 -5.56
N ARG A 494 26.28 11.24 -6.30
CA ARG A 494 27.08 10.17 -5.69
C ARG A 494 28.15 10.68 -4.73
N ASP A 495 28.67 11.90 -4.94
CA ASP A 495 29.62 12.52 -4.01
C ASP A 495 29.01 12.99 -2.69
N GLN A 496 27.67 13.00 -2.58
CA GLN A 496 26.92 13.34 -1.36
C GLN A 496 26.41 12.10 -0.60
N LEU A 497 26.61 10.88 -1.11
CA LEU A 497 26.04 9.67 -0.50
C LEU A 497 26.52 9.42 0.94
N THR A 498 27.76 9.76 1.27
CA THR A 498 28.28 9.60 2.64
C THR A 498 27.57 10.56 3.61
N ALA A 499 27.39 11.83 3.22
CA ALA A 499 26.69 12.81 4.03
C ALA A 499 25.20 12.45 4.19
N LEU A 500 24.53 12.04 3.11
CA LEU A 500 23.15 11.55 3.17
C LEU A 500 23.03 10.34 4.12
N PHE A 501 23.94 9.38 4.06
CA PHE A 501 23.95 8.23 4.97
C PHE A 501 24.05 8.66 6.43
N GLU A 502 24.98 9.57 6.75
CA GLU A 502 25.18 10.07 8.10
C GLU A 502 23.93 10.79 8.64
N ASP A 503 23.30 11.62 7.83
CA ASP A 503 22.08 12.33 8.24
C ASP A 503 20.87 11.39 8.35
N ALA A 504 20.70 10.45 7.43
CA ALA A 504 19.67 9.42 7.51
C ALA A 504 19.87 8.48 8.71
N LEU A 505 21.14 8.17 9.05
CA LEU A 505 21.48 7.33 10.21
C LEU A 505 21.08 7.99 11.54
N LYS A 506 21.33 9.29 11.69
CA LYS A 506 20.89 10.07 12.87
C LYS A 506 19.38 9.99 13.08
N ALA A 507 18.62 9.94 11.98
CA ALA A 507 17.16 9.85 11.99
C ALA A 507 16.62 8.41 12.07
N GLY A 508 17.48 7.38 12.09
CA GLY A 508 17.05 5.98 12.07
C GLY A 508 16.49 5.49 10.73
N LEU A 509 16.79 6.21 9.62
CA LEU A 509 16.29 5.94 8.26
C LEU A 509 17.35 5.28 7.34
N ALA A 510 18.55 4.99 7.85
CA ALA A 510 19.65 4.38 7.11
C ALA A 510 19.76 2.85 7.32
N GLY A 511 18.66 2.16 7.59
CA GLY A 511 18.65 0.70 7.66
C GLY A 511 19.08 0.09 6.32
N ALA A 512 20.04 -0.85 6.34
CA ALA A 512 20.51 -1.56 5.15
C ALA A 512 19.61 -2.78 4.87
N GLU A 513 18.36 -2.52 4.50
CA GLU A 513 17.31 -3.54 4.47
C GLU A 513 16.76 -3.83 3.05
N GLU A 514 16.89 -2.89 2.10
CA GLU A 514 16.21 -2.95 0.80
C GLU A 514 16.40 -4.28 0.07
N GLY A 515 15.30 -5.01 -0.09
CA GLY A 515 15.24 -6.31 -0.76
C GLY A 515 15.76 -7.50 0.07
N LEU A 516 16.20 -7.31 1.30
CA LEU A 516 16.60 -8.39 2.22
C LEU A 516 15.38 -8.99 2.94
N ILE A 517 15.58 -10.11 3.65
CA ILE A 517 14.50 -10.76 4.43
C ILE A 517 13.84 -9.82 5.46
N SER A 518 14.58 -8.84 5.97
CA SER A 518 14.11 -7.82 6.91
C SER A 518 13.31 -6.69 6.24
N ASP A 519 13.37 -6.53 4.92
CA ASP A 519 12.53 -5.60 4.16
C ASP A 519 11.10 -6.14 3.97
N MET A 520 10.53 -6.62 5.06
CA MET A 520 9.21 -7.25 5.05
C MET A 520 8.11 -6.26 4.66
N ILE A 521 7.19 -6.72 3.81
CA ILE A 521 5.92 -6.03 3.58
C ILE A 521 4.88 -6.61 4.53
N ALA A 522 4.26 -5.77 5.36
CA ALA A 522 3.15 -6.18 6.19
C ALA A 522 1.96 -5.24 6.02
N CYS A 523 0.75 -5.81 5.89
CA CYS A 523 -0.45 -4.99 6.01
C CYS A 523 -0.72 -4.70 7.50
N PRO A 524 -1.54 -3.70 7.86
CA PRO A 524 -1.85 -3.40 9.26
C PRO A 524 -2.47 -4.58 10.04
N GLY A 525 -3.04 -5.58 9.35
CA GLY A 525 -3.59 -6.77 9.98
C GLY A 525 -4.74 -6.48 10.95
N LEU A 526 -4.95 -7.41 11.89
CA LEU A 526 -6.04 -7.31 12.87
C LEU A 526 -5.81 -6.19 13.90
N ASP A 527 -4.60 -5.65 14.00
CA ASP A 527 -4.32 -4.50 14.86
C ASP A 527 -5.13 -3.24 14.48
N TYR A 528 -5.52 -3.10 13.20
CA TYR A 528 -6.30 -1.96 12.71
C TYR A 528 -7.49 -2.36 11.85
N CYS A 529 -7.35 -3.38 11.01
CA CYS A 529 -8.27 -3.66 9.91
C CYS A 529 -9.45 -4.52 10.36
N ASN A 530 -10.66 -4.00 10.21
CA ASN A 530 -11.90 -4.72 10.53
C ASN A 530 -12.14 -6.00 9.68
N LEU A 531 -11.43 -6.16 8.56
CA LEU A 531 -11.54 -7.32 7.67
C LEU A 531 -10.47 -8.38 7.93
N ALA A 532 -9.52 -8.13 8.83
CA ALA A 532 -8.42 -9.06 9.07
C ALA A 532 -8.84 -10.25 9.96
N ASN A 533 -8.14 -11.36 9.80
CA ASN A 533 -8.31 -12.61 10.55
C ASN A 533 -7.20 -12.84 11.56
N ALA A 534 -6.04 -12.21 11.35
CA ALA A 534 -4.86 -12.34 12.20
C ALA A 534 -4.03 -11.05 12.18
N ARG A 535 -3.21 -10.88 13.22
CA ARG A 535 -2.26 -9.78 13.33
C ARG A 535 -1.07 -10.01 12.40
N SER A 536 -0.59 -8.98 11.75
CA SER A 536 0.61 -9.05 10.90
C SER A 536 1.80 -8.31 11.49
N LEU A 537 1.56 -7.26 12.25
CA LEU A 537 2.63 -6.43 12.81
C LEU A 537 3.45 -7.14 13.89
N PRO A 538 2.84 -7.79 14.91
CA PRO A 538 3.60 -8.55 15.91
C PRO A 538 4.39 -9.71 15.29
N LEU A 539 3.81 -10.37 14.29
CA LEU A 539 4.51 -11.44 13.58
C LEU A 539 5.73 -10.91 12.81
N ALA A 540 5.58 -9.76 12.13
CA ALA A 540 6.71 -9.12 11.44
C ALA A 540 7.84 -8.80 12.42
N GLU A 541 7.52 -8.26 13.60
CA GLU A 541 8.51 -7.98 14.64
C GLU A 541 9.21 -9.26 15.14
N LYS A 542 8.45 -10.33 15.43
CA LYS A 542 9.05 -11.61 15.86
C LYS A 542 9.98 -12.19 14.80
N ILE A 543 9.63 -12.10 13.52
CA ILE A 543 10.49 -12.54 12.42
C ILE A 543 11.72 -11.64 12.31
N PHE A 544 11.58 -10.30 12.43
CA PHE A 544 12.70 -9.39 12.41
C PHE A 544 13.72 -9.72 13.52
N GLN A 545 13.24 -9.98 14.72
CA GLN A 545 14.06 -10.38 15.88
C GLN A 545 14.76 -11.73 15.70
N ARG A 546 14.27 -12.61 14.81
CA ARG A 546 14.92 -13.89 14.49
C ARG A 546 16.16 -13.74 13.62
N PHE A 547 16.24 -12.64 12.85
CA PHE A 547 17.37 -12.33 11.97
C PHE A 547 18.06 -11.01 12.39
N PRO A 548 18.60 -10.91 13.64
CA PRO A 548 19.16 -9.66 14.15
C PRO A 548 20.51 -9.33 13.52
N ASP A 549 21.26 -10.34 13.08
CA ASP A 549 22.60 -10.21 12.53
C ASP A 549 22.57 -9.68 11.08
N PRO A 550 23.13 -8.47 10.81
CA PRO A 550 23.23 -7.95 9.45
C PRO A 550 24.07 -8.81 8.50
N ASP A 551 25.08 -9.53 9.01
CA ASP A 551 25.90 -10.41 8.16
C ASP A 551 25.10 -11.63 7.70
N ARG A 552 24.27 -12.19 8.60
CA ARG A 552 23.36 -13.27 8.25
C ARG A 552 22.34 -12.82 7.21
N ARG A 553 21.77 -11.61 7.35
CA ARG A 553 20.85 -11.06 6.34
C ARG A 553 21.55 -10.84 4.99
N ALA A 554 22.76 -10.34 4.99
CA ALA A 554 23.56 -10.18 3.76
C ALA A 554 23.92 -11.53 3.12
N GLU A 555 24.24 -12.55 3.92
CA GLU A 555 24.48 -13.93 3.46
C GLU A 555 23.23 -14.51 2.79
N ILE A 556 22.03 -14.34 3.37
CA ILE A 556 20.76 -14.76 2.76
C ILE A 556 20.58 -14.08 1.40
N GLY A 557 20.93 -12.80 1.31
CA GLY A 557 20.80 -11.99 0.11
C GLY A 557 19.37 -11.56 -0.17
N LYS A 558 19.04 -11.25 -1.43
CA LYS A 558 17.70 -10.80 -1.83
C LYS A 558 16.67 -11.91 -1.63
N LEU A 559 15.74 -11.67 -0.71
CA LEU A 559 14.65 -12.56 -0.37
C LEU A 559 13.46 -11.73 0.13
N ARG A 560 12.33 -11.78 -0.56
CA ARG A 560 11.11 -11.05 -0.19
C ARG A 560 10.23 -11.88 0.73
N LEU A 561 9.92 -11.35 1.91
CA LEU A 561 8.97 -11.91 2.85
C LEU A 561 7.79 -10.96 3.02
N ASN A 562 6.57 -11.43 2.73
CA ASN A 562 5.37 -10.62 2.77
C ASN A 562 4.29 -11.23 3.66
N ILE A 563 3.66 -10.40 4.51
CA ILE A 563 2.66 -10.82 5.49
C ILE A 563 1.32 -10.14 5.22
N SER A 564 0.26 -10.92 5.16
CA SER A 564 -1.12 -10.44 5.05
C SER A 564 -1.97 -11.00 6.17
N GLY A 565 -2.63 -10.17 6.95
CA GLY A 565 -3.52 -10.58 8.05
C GLY A 565 -4.84 -11.22 7.58
N CYS A 566 -5.12 -11.31 6.29
CA CYS A 566 -6.28 -11.98 5.74
C CYS A 566 -6.15 -12.26 4.24
N ILE A 567 -7.14 -13.01 3.73
CA ILE A 567 -7.30 -13.43 2.34
C ILE A 567 -7.35 -12.27 1.31
N ASN A 568 -7.57 -11.01 1.73
CA ASN A 568 -7.54 -9.85 0.81
C ASN A 568 -6.13 -9.56 0.27
N ALA A 569 -5.08 -10.15 0.87
CA ALA A 569 -3.69 -10.10 0.43
C ALA A 569 -3.15 -8.67 0.25
N CYS A 570 -3.48 -7.76 1.18
CA CYS A 570 -3.01 -6.38 1.12
C CYS A 570 -1.48 -6.26 1.27
N GLY A 571 -0.82 -7.21 1.97
CA GLY A 571 0.63 -7.32 2.06
C GLY A 571 1.29 -8.05 0.88
N HIS A 572 0.53 -8.40 -0.19
CA HIS A 572 1.05 -9.06 -1.39
C HIS A 572 1.76 -10.41 -1.17
N HIS A 573 1.35 -11.19 -0.16
CA HIS A 573 1.97 -12.47 0.19
C HIS A 573 2.02 -13.49 -0.96
N HIS A 574 1.09 -13.42 -1.92
CA HIS A 574 1.10 -14.35 -3.07
C HIS A 574 2.29 -14.12 -4.03
N ALA A 575 2.88 -12.93 -4.01
CA ALA A 575 3.91 -12.48 -4.95
C ALA A 575 5.29 -12.32 -4.27
N ALA A 576 5.54 -13.06 -3.20
CA ALA A 576 6.78 -13.02 -2.44
C ALA A 576 7.47 -14.39 -2.44
N ASP A 577 8.79 -14.40 -2.30
CA ASP A 577 9.57 -15.63 -2.14
C ASP A 577 9.03 -16.47 -0.98
N ILE A 578 8.74 -15.80 0.14
CA ILE A 578 8.03 -16.37 1.30
C ILE A 578 6.80 -15.51 1.56
N GLY A 579 5.62 -16.09 1.39
CA GLY A 579 4.35 -15.44 1.64
C GLY A 579 3.65 -16.00 2.87
N ILE A 580 3.18 -15.12 3.77
CA ILE A 580 2.49 -15.49 5.01
C ILE A 580 1.07 -14.94 4.97
N LEU A 581 0.09 -15.83 5.16
CA LEU A 581 -1.32 -15.51 5.21
C LEU A 581 -1.89 -15.80 6.61
N GLY A 582 -2.38 -14.76 7.28
CA GLY A 582 -3.15 -14.90 8.50
C GLY A 582 -4.52 -15.53 8.26
N VAL A 583 -4.83 -16.57 9.00
CA VAL A 583 -6.10 -17.30 8.97
C VAL A 583 -6.64 -17.45 10.40
N ASN A 584 -7.94 -17.59 10.53
CA ASN A 584 -8.58 -17.87 11.82
C ASN A 584 -9.00 -19.33 11.89
N LYS A 585 -8.59 -20.04 12.93
CA LYS A 585 -9.03 -21.39 13.25
C LYS A 585 -9.75 -21.39 14.59
N LYS A 586 -11.08 -21.43 14.57
CA LYS A 586 -11.93 -21.47 15.76
C LYS A 586 -11.62 -20.37 16.77
N GLY A 587 -11.42 -19.13 16.29
CA GLY A 587 -11.09 -17.97 17.14
C GLY A 587 -9.60 -17.73 17.37
N VAL A 588 -8.73 -18.68 17.05
CA VAL A 588 -7.27 -18.58 17.23
C VAL A 588 -6.58 -18.17 15.94
N GLU A 589 -5.59 -17.28 16.04
CA GLU A 589 -4.76 -16.84 14.93
C GLU A 589 -3.79 -17.93 14.51
N HIS A 590 -3.77 -18.21 13.22
CA HIS A 590 -2.80 -19.11 12.59
C HIS A 590 -2.26 -18.48 11.31
N TYR A 591 -1.13 -19.00 10.82
CA TYR A 591 -0.44 -18.45 9.66
C TYR A 591 -0.08 -19.52 8.67
N GLN A 592 -0.54 -19.37 7.44
CA GLN A 592 -0.26 -20.29 6.34
C GLN A 592 0.90 -19.75 5.51
N ILE A 593 1.87 -20.62 5.22
CA ILE A 593 3.08 -20.23 4.49
C ILE A 593 3.00 -20.74 3.05
N SER A 594 3.42 -19.89 2.12
CA SER A 594 3.58 -20.22 0.71
C SER A 594 4.97 -19.80 0.23
N LEU A 595 5.54 -20.55 -0.72
CA LEU A 595 6.88 -20.30 -1.27
C LEU A 595 6.84 -20.15 -2.79
N GLY A 596 7.76 -19.34 -3.32
CA GLY A 596 8.02 -19.19 -4.75
C GLY A 596 7.11 -18.24 -5.49
N GLY A 597 6.52 -17.26 -4.80
CA GLY A 597 5.89 -16.11 -5.45
C GLY A 597 6.95 -15.13 -5.99
N ARG A 598 6.63 -14.44 -7.08
CA ARG A 598 7.48 -13.43 -7.72
C ARG A 598 6.65 -12.29 -8.25
N ALA A 599 7.13 -11.06 -8.10
CA ALA A 599 6.46 -9.84 -8.60
C ALA A 599 7.16 -9.23 -9.81
N ASP A 600 8.28 -9.78 -10.24
CA ASP A 600 9.08 -9.34 -11.39
C ASP A 600 8.55 -9.85 -12.74
N GLU A 601 9.36 -9.83 -13.82
CA GLU A 601 9.01 -10.28 -15.17
C GLU A 601 8.59 -11.74 -15.24
N ALA A 602 9.10 -12.57 -14.32
CA ALA A 602 8.76 -13.97 -14.20
C ALA A 602 7.64 -14.20 -13.18
N ALA A 603 6.70 -13.26 -13.07
CA ALA A 603 5.63 -13.24 -12.09
C ALA A 603 5.00 -14.61 -11.83
N ALA A 604 4.97 -15.00 -10.57
CA ALA A 604 4.45 -16.30 -10.13
C ALA A 604 3.69 -16.16 -8.80
N ILE A 605 2.73 -17.07 -8.59
CA ILE A 605 1.99 -17.17 -7.34
C ILE A 605 2.64 -18.22 -6.46
N GLY A 606 2.94 -17.85 -5.21
CA GLY A 606 3.49 -18.76 -4.21
C GLY A 606 2.59 -19.98 -3.95
N ARG A 607 3.20 -21.14 -3.75
CA ARG A 607 2.52 -22.39 -3.46
C ARG A 607 2.55 -22.69 -1.97
N ILE A 608 1.39 -23.02 -1.40
CA ILE A 608 1.23 -23.39 0.01
C ILE A 608 2.05 -24.65 0.31
N ILE A 609 2.82 -24.62 1.41
CA ILE A 609 3.69 -25.74 1.79
C ILE A 609 2.99 -26.82 2.63
N GLY A 610 1.90 -26.47 3.35
CA GLY A 610 1.19 -27.43 4.21
C GLY A 610 0.22 -26.75 5.17
N PRO A 611 -0.08 -27.37 6.32
CA PRO A 611 -0.90 -26.81 7.38
C PRO A 611 -0.37 -25.46 7.90
N SER A 612 -1.23 -24.69 8.54
CA SER A 612 -0.85 -23.38 9.13
C SER A 612 -0.27 -23.59 10.53
N PHE A 613 0.57 -22.64 10.96
CA PHE A 613 1.30 -22.60 12.22
C PHE A 613 0.66 -21.63 13.20
N ALA A 614 0.86 -21.84 14.50
CA ALA A 614 0.61 -20.83 15.51
C ALA A 614 1.63 -19.68 15.39
N GLU A 615 1.31 -18.51 15.94
CA GLU A 615 2.13 -17.29 15.80
C GLU A 615 3.58 -17.52 16.25
N ASP A 616 3.78 -18.18 17.38
CA ASP A 616 5.12 -18.38 17.98
C ASP A 616 5.99 -19.41 17.23
N GLU A 617 5.37 -20.27 16.42
CA GLU A 617 6.09 -21.26 15.60
C GLU A 617 6.67 -20.63 14.33
N VAL A 618 6.00 -19.62 13.78
CA VAL A 618 6.35 -19.06 12.46
C VAL A 618 7.80 -18.61 12.34
N PRO A 619 8.40 -17.87 13.29
CA PRO A 619 9.79 -17.42 13.15
C PRO A 619 10.79 -18.56 13.00
N ALA A 620 10.61 -19.66 13.72
CA ALA A 620 11.46 -20.85 13.61
C ALA A 620 11.24 -21.57 12.26
N VAL A 621 10.02 -21.67 11.79
CA VAL A 621 9.69 -22.24 10.46
C VAL A 621 10.34 -21.41 9.34
N ILE A 622 10.32 -20.07 9.42
CA ILE A 622 10.99 -19.21 8.43
C ILE A 622 12.51 -19.45 8.45
N GLU A 623 13.11 -19.61 9.63
CA GLU A 623 14.54 -19.90 9.73
C GLU A 623 14.90 -21.25 9.10
N GLU A 624 14.10 -22.31 9.31
CA GLU A 624 14.32 -23.60 8.67
C GLU A 624 14.20 -23.51 7.15
N ILE A 625 13.24 -22.76 6.63
CA ILE A 625 13.12 -22.50 5.18
C ILE A 625 14.39 -21.80 4.64
N VAL A 626 14.89 -20.81 5.36
CA VAL A 626 16.13 -20.11 5.00
C VAL A 626 17.34 -21.04 5.07
N ASN A 627 17.44 -21.90 6.07
CA ASN A 627 18.52 -22.86 6.22
C ASN A 627 18.57 -23.87 5.06
N VAL A 628 17.41 -24.40 4.65
CA VAL A 628 17.31 -25.28 3.47
C VAL A 628 17.81 -24.57 2.21
N TYR A 629 17.39 -23.33 2.01
CA TYR A 629 17.85 -22.51 0.89
C TYR A 629 19.37 -22.32 0.90
N LEU A 630 19.94 -21.89 2.02
CA LEU A 630 21.37 -21.62 2.13
C LEU A 630 22.22 -22.88 1.96
N ALA A 631 21.76 -24.02 2.48
CA ALA A 631 22.47 -25.29 2.38
C ALA A 631 22.47 -25.85 0.94
N GLY A 632 21.41 -25.58 0.17
CA GLY A 632 21.23 -26.18 -1.15
C GLY A 632 21.39 -25.26 -2.34
N ARG A 633 21.58 -23.94 -2.14
CA ARG A 633 21.68 -22.98 -3.25
C ARG A 633 23.01 -23.10 -3.98
N GLU A 634 22.97 -22.89 -5.29
CA GLU A 634 24.15 -22.65 -6.10
C GLU A 634 24.66 -21.20 -5.94
N ARG A 635 25.86 -20.94 -6.45
CA ARG A 635 26.45 -19.61 -6.35
C ARG A 635 25.55 -18.57 -7.05
N ASP A 636 25.25 -17.48 -6.33
CA ASP A 636 24.42 -16.34 -6.79
C ASP A 636 22.95 -16.73 -7.16
N GLU A 637 22.50 -17.96 -6.82
CA GLU A 637 21.15 -18.42 -7.09
C GLU A 637 20.15 -17.72 -6.17
N ARG A 638 19.09 -17.14 -6.75
CA ARG A 638 17.99 -16.52 -6.01
C ARG A 638 17.05 -17.57 -5.44
N PHE A 639 16.36 -17.23 -4.33
CA PHE A 639 15.45 -18.15 -3.66
C PHE A 639 14.40 -18.79 -4.60
N ALA A 640 13.75 -17.97 -5.43
CA ALA A 640 12.73 -18.49 -6.35
C ALA A 640 13.32 -19.44 -7.41
N ASP A 641 14.54 -19.19 -7.88
CA ASP A 641 15.21 -20.05 -8.87
C ASP A 641 15.68 -21.36 -8.22
N HIS A 642 16.21 -21.30 -6.98
CA HIS A 642 16.51 -22.47 -6.17
C HIS A 642 15.26 -23.35 -5.97
N LEU A 643 14.14 -22.74 -5.57
CA LEU A 643 12.87 -23.47 -5.38
C LEU A 643 12.37 -24.12 -6.68
N LEU A 644 12.55 -23.46 -7.83
CA LEU A 644 12.21 -24.06 -9.14
C LEU A 644 13.06 -25.29 -9.44
N ARG A 645 14.34 -25.28 -9.08
CA ARG A 645 15.29 -26.38 -9.30
C ARG A 645 15.02 -27.57 -8.38
N VAL A 646 14.84 -27.34 -7.07
CA VAL A 646 14.74 -28.44 -6.07
C VAL A 646 13.29 -28.83 -5.73
N GLY A 647 12.32 -28.00 -6.06
CA GLY A 647 10.91 -28.20 -5.70
C GLY A 647 10.60 -27.91 -4.23
N LEU A 648 9.36 -28.20 -3.82
CA LEU A 648 8.89 -27.95 -2.44
C LEU A 648 9.31 -29.02 -1.43
N THR A 649 9.68 -30.20 -1.87
CA THR A 649 9.89 -31.39 -0.99
C THR A 649 10.93 -31.12 0.10
N PRO A 650 12.14 -30.62 -0.19
CA PRO A 650 13.13 -30.36 0.87
C PRO A 650 12.64 -29.41 1.96
N PHE A 651 11.89 -28.38 1.57
CA PHE A 651 11.33 -27.40 2.50
C PHE A 651 10.21 -28.01 3.36
N LYS A 652 9.36 -28.86 2.77
CA LYS A 652 8.31 -29.57 3.53
C LYS A 652 8.90 -30.54 4.54
N GLN A 653 9.89 -31.33 4.15
CA GLN A 653 10.58 -32.25 5.05
C GLN A 653 11.24 -31.52 6.22
N ALA A 654 11.93 -30.42 5.97
CA ALA A 654 12.55 -29.62 7.03
C ALA A 654 11.54 -29.06 8.04
N VAL A 655 10.35 -28.64 7.56
CA VAL A 655 9.34 -27.94 8.37
C VAL A 655 8.37 -28.91 9.06
N TYR A 656 7.99 -30.01 8.40
CA TYR A 656 6.95 -30.94 8.91
C TYR A 656 7.50 -32.31 9.30
N GLY A 657 8.77 -32.62 8.96
CA GLY A 657 9.33 -33.97 9.08
C GLY A 657 8.97 -34.86 7.90
N ASP A 658 9.47 -36.08 7.95
CA ASP A 658 9.14 -37.14 6.98
C ASP A 658 7.80 -37.79 7.40
N ASP A 659 6.67 -37.31 6.86
CA ASP A 659 5.38 -38.00 6.89
C ASP A 659 5.16 -38.81 5.62
#